data_a23e6aa68ca8d99e7cff5d7bcb2f3a9f
#
_entry.id   a23e6aa68ca8d99e7cff5d7bcb2f3a9f
#
_cell.length_a   1.000
_cell.length_b   1.000
_cell.length_c   1.000
_cell.angle_alpha   90.00
_cell.angle_beta   90.00
_cell.angle_gamma   90.00
#
_symmetry.space_group_name_H-M   'P 1'
#
loop_
_entity.id
_entity.type
_entity.pdbx_description
1 polymer ?
#
loop_
_entity_poly.entity_id
_entity_poly.type
_entity_poly.pdbx_seq_one_letter_code
_entity_poly.pdbx_strand_id
1 'polypeptide(L)'
;MDDSPTQPIDAPSPASPPAPGSVDAPVGTHRRRKRRILRNILLGIVAVIVAIWLVLYITKGRFLKHPFERIVGSMTHRTVTVRGDFQLYFAPFRIKFYAEQFTLSNPDWASKPTLFSADRLDTRIAPLSLIFGKRRLYWLDLVNGAVDLEWNAAHTANTWTFSDKKGGKPLEFPRIDVATVTGTTVRYLDPRMRVLADLKVADIRSVDATIGRAVGLTGKGRLRETPFTVTAQLLSPDATANRGQNKLVARARAAGNIIDIAGTLPSIADVENVPLAVTARGANLSTLLGVIDVAIPNTRTYKLRAQLIKQGDEYAFTHLRGVAGRTDLAGKLTIVNGPRIHLDSVLTTKSLDIIDAAPFIGFNPDIVETKGAVAAAAATGAAPQRLLPDGNLPVATMQIFDADLKWTIGTVKSRNLPISNIDLTLDLERGRLALSPLTFSMARGNVASDVIFDTRARPSAVSYDVRLAPTPLGRLLKGYGLTEAGTTGTVKGRIKLDGRGDSIHDSLASSRGRMAFVLPSGALSVRNVQLAELDIGTFAQRMFQGKLDEPVQINCGLIGFTVRGGVAAADPILIDTRKNVIVGRGGFSFRNEAVDLAFRADSKKFSLFAGQSPVSVGGLFAAPKLNVISKDLLARVGSGLGLALVATPVAGILAFVDVGDAKSTACGPVLAGATAAAQRTTKGQPRDDVGHGTTAKAEDGKTNAAEKKGQRKKFLGIF
;
A
#
# COMPACT_ATOMS: atom_id res chain seq x y z
N MET A 1 -19.98 63.26 8.48
CA MET A 1 -18.85 64.17 8.26
C MET A 1 -18.62 64.11 6.78
N ASP A 2 -19.39 64.90 6.04
CA ASP A 2 -19.09 66.32 5.69
C ASP A 2 -17.92 66.30 4.70
N ASP A 3 -17.96 66.80 3.52
CA ASP A 3 -18.66 67.95 2.97
C ASP A 3 -18.57 67.96 1.44
N SER A 4 -19.66 68.28 0.80
CA SER A 4 -19.61 69.07 -0.45
C SER A 4 -19.15 70.51 -0.13
N PRO A 5 -18.75 71.38 -1.05
CA PRO A 5 -19.72 71.99 -1.99
C PRO A 5 -19.10 72.60 -3.31
N THR A 6 -19.96 72.92 -4.16
CA THR A 6 -20.48 74.18 -4.76
C THR A 6 -19.98 74.56 -6.16
N GLN A 7 -21.02 74.82 -6.98
CA GLN A 7 -21.01 75.70 -8.17
C GLN A 7 -20.73 77.15 -7.79
N PRO A 8 -20.43 78.09 -8.76
CA PRO A 8 -21.50 78.84 -9.41
C PRO A 8 -21.21 79.27 -10.87
N ILE A 9 -22.22 79.41 -11.72
CA ILE A 9 -23.01 80.58 -12.16
C ILE A 9 -22.16 81.65 -12.93
N ASP A 10 -22.45 81.95 -14.21
CA ASP A 10 -23.27 83.04 -14.78
C ASP A 10 -23.03 83.29 -16.27
N ALA A 11 -24.09 83.68 -16.93
CA ALA A 11 -24.31 84.13 -18.29
C ALA A 11 -23.81 85.62 -18.46
N PRO A 12 -24.10 86.38 -19.55
CA PRO A 12 -25.06 86.29 -20.63
C PRO A 12 -24.57 86.73 -22.05
N SER A 13 -25.50 86.62 -22.97
CA SER A 13 -25.58 87.15 -24.36
C SER A 13 -25.22 88.60 -24.58
N PRO A 14 -24.97 89.08 -25.90
CA PRO A 14 -26.11 89.57 -26.66
C PRO A 14 -26.11 89.41 -28.22
N ALA A 15 -27.33 89.36 -28.72
CA ALA A 15 -27.94 90.01 -29.92
C ALA A 15 -27.33 89.91 -31.35
N SER A 16 -28.25 89.46 -32.20
CA SER A 16 -28.37 89.50 -33.68
C SER A 16 -28.19 90.93 -34.32
N PRO A 17 -28.06 91.12 -35.65
CA PRO A 17 -28.99 90.76 -36.73
C PRO A 17 -28.38 90.60 -38.14
N PRO A 18 -28.98 90.71 -39.28
CA PRO A 18 -30.12 89.98 -39.91
C PRO A 18 -29.73 89.30 -41.25
N ALA A 19 -30.64 88.57 -41.82
CA ALA A 19 -30.63 87.91 -43.13
C ALA A 19 -30.61 88.93 -44.33
N PRO A 20 -30.16 88.47 -45.54
CA PRO A 20 -31.20 88.05 -46.47
C PRO A 20 -30.79 86.95 -47.50
N GLY A 21 -31.77 86.36 -48.14
CA GLY A 21 -31.66 85.92 -49.53
C GLY A 21 -31.74 84.39 -49.76
N SER A 22 -32.92 83.91 -49.96
CA SER A 22 -33.30 82.67 -50.60
C SER A 22 -32.68 82.45 -51.95
N VAL A 23 -32.04 81.32 -52.18
CA VAL A 23 -32.03 80.72 -53.52
C VAL A 23 -32.27 79.21 -53.35
N ASP A 24 -33.41 78.78 -53.88
CA ASP A 24 -33.81 77.39 -54.02
C ASP A 24 -32.85 76.60 -54.88
N ALA A 25 -32.28 75.54 -54.31
CA ALA A 25 -31.60 74.46 -55.10
C ALA A 25 -32.31 73.15 -54.87
N PRO A 26 -32.60 72.35 -55.85
CA PRO A 26 -33.44 71.12 -55.75
C PRO A 26 -32.67 70.00 -55.07
N VAL A 27 -32.96 69.77 -53.79
CA VAL A 27 -32.50 68.60 -53.02
C VAL A 27 -33.50 67.50 -53.28
N GLY A 28 -33.07 66.41 -53.93
CA GLY A 28 -33.93 65.25 -53.72
C GLY A 28 -33.86 64.07 -54.66
N THR A 29 -33.08 64.00 -55.70
CA THR A 29 -33.13 62.88 -56.59
C THR A 29 -32.07 61.81 -56.43
N HIS A 30 -30.88 62.10 -55.81
CA HIS A 30 -29.78 61.15 -55.64
C HIS A 30 -29.95 60.15 -54.49
N ARG A 31 -30.69 60.49 -53.40
CA ARG A 31 -30.90 59.57 -52.27
C ARG A 31 -31.89 58.45 -52.56
N ARG A 32 -32.93 58.75 -53.36
CA ARG A 32 -33.93 57.73 -53.78
C ARG A 32 -33.36 56.72 -54.76
N ARG A 33 -32.45 57.15 -55.66
CA ARG A 33 -31.83 56.26 -56.64
C ARG A 33 -30.85 55.30 -55.96
N LYS A 34 -30.01 55.74 -55.01
CA LYS A 34 -29.13 54.89 -54.21
C LYS A 34 -29.91 53.88 -53.35
N ARG A 35 -31.01 54.26 -52.76
CA ARG A 35 -31.89 53.31 -51.99
C ARG A 35 -32.54 52.28 -52.92
N ARG A 36 -32.93 52.61 -54.10
CA ARG A 36 -33.49 51.64 -55.09
C ARG A 36 -32.38 50.67 -55.56
N ILE A 37 -31.21 51.16 -55.87
CA ILE A 37 -30.05 50.31 -56.25
C ILE A 37 -29.65 49.38 -55.10
N LEU A 38 -29.54 49.90 -53.87
CA LEU A 38 -29.26 49.07 -52.68
C LEU A 38 -30.35 48.02 -52.42
N ARG A 39 -31.62 48.38 -52.58
CA ARG A 39 -32.75 47.44 -52.47
C ARG A 39 -32.72 46.35 -53.54
N ASN A 40 -32.38 46.72 -54.78
CA ASN A 40 -32.30 45.78 -55.89
C ASN A 40 -31.11 44.85 -55.76
N ILE A 41 -29.98 45.35 -55.23
CA ILE A 41 -28.82 44.52 -54.85
C ILE A 41 -29.18 43.59 -53.73
N LEU A 42 -29.85 44.07 -52.67
CA LEU A 42 -30.30 43.24 -51.58
C LEU A 42 -31.31 42.19 -52.02
N LEU A 43 -32.28 42.55 -52.90
CA LEU A 43 -33.22 41.61 -53.50
C LEU A 43 -32.51 40.57 -54.38
N GLY A 44 -31.52 40.99 -55.15
CA GLY A 44 -30.67 40.09 -55.96
C GLY A 44 -29.90 39.09 -55.06
N ILE A 45 -29.30 39.59 -53.98
CA ILE A 45 -28.60 38.72 -52.99
C ILE A 45 -29.60 37.71 -52.38
N VAL A 46 -30.78 38.17 -51.96
CA VAL A 46 -31.82 37.30 -51.43
C VAL A 46 -32.29 36.28 -52.45
N ALA A 47 -32.50 36.70 -53.71
CA ALA A 47 -32.89 35.77 -54.79
C ALA A 47 -31.82 34.71 -55.04
N VAL A 48 -30.54 35.09 -55.02
CA VAL A 48 -29.41 34.15 -55.15
C VAL A 48 -29.39 33.18 -53.95
N ILE A 49 -29.54 33.67 -52.73
CA ILE A 49 -29.61 32.83 -51.54
C ILE A 49 -30.77 31.83 -51.62
N VAL A 50 -31.96 32.32 -52.03
CA VAL A 50 -33.15 31.47 -52.21
C VAL A 50 -32.93 30.43 -53.32
N ALA A 51 -32.31 30.82 -54.45
CA ALA A 51 -31.96 29.88 -55.50
C ALA A 51 -30.98 28.80 -55.06
N ILE A 52 -29.92 29.20 -54.34
CA ILE A 52 -28.94 28.24 -53.73
C ILE A 52 -29.67 27.33 -52.73
N TRP A 53 -30.53 27.88 -51.86
CA TRP A 53 -31.32 27.12 -50.94
C TRP A 53 -32.27 26.13 -51.66
N LEU A 54 -32.94 26.55 -52.72
CA LEU A 54 -33.82 25.71 -53.50
C LEU A 54 -33.08 24.56 -54.18
N VAL A 55 -31.91 24.84 -54.78
CA VAL A 55 -31.04 23.80 -55.36
C VAL A 55 -30.64 22.82 -54.29
N LEU A 56 -30.16 23.27 -53.12
CA LEU A 56 -29.79 22.39 -52.02
C LEU A 56 -30.98 21.56 -51.49
N TYR A 57 -32.18 22.15 -51.47
CA TYR A 57 -33.37 21.48 -51.00
C TYR A 57 -33.86 20.41 -51.97
N ILE A 58 -33.88 20.70 -53.28
CA ILE A 58 -34.34 19.77 -54.37
C ILE A 58 -33.32 18.61 -54.51
N THR A 59 -32.02 18.92 -54.56
CA THR A 59 -30.98 17.90 -54.74
C THR A 59 -30.66 17.18 -53.42
N LYS A 60 -31.25 17.63 -52.29
CA LYS A 60 -30.89 17.19 -50.95
C LYS A 60 -29.40 17.38 -50.64
N GLY A 61 -28.70 18.23 -51.39
CA GLY A 61 -27.28 18.49 -51.27
C GLY A 61 -26.36 17.30 -51.47
N ARG A 62 -26.81 16.28 -52.24
CA ARG A 62 -25.99 15.05 -52.50
C ARG A 62 -24.66 15.36 -53.17
N PHE A 63 -24.59 16.40 -53.99
CA PHE A 63 -23.38 16.85 -54.63
C PHE A 63 -22.30 17.39 -53.66
N LEU A 64 -22.68 17.72 -52.45
CA LEU A 64 -21.78 18.17 -51.37
C LEU A 64 -21.01 17.01 -50.72
N LYS A 65 -21.24 15.75 -51.11
CA LYS A 65 -20.57 14.59 -50.53
C LYS A 65 -19.04 14.73 -50.53
N HIS A 66 -18.45 14.90 -51.70
CA HIS A 66 -16.98 15.01 -51.82
C HIS A 66 -16.41 16.29 -51.20
N PRO A 67 -17.04 17.49 -51.34
CA PRO A 67 -16.67 18.66 -50.56
C PRO A 67 -16.69 18.43 -49.04
N PHE A 68 -17.75 17.76 -48.54
CA PHE A 68 -17.88 17.42 -47.14
C PHE A 68 -16.76 16.50 -46.66
N GLU A 69 -16.53 15.37 -47.38
CA GLU A 69 -15.43 14.42 -47.09
C GLU A 69 -14.09 15.13 -47.01
N ARG A 70 -13.80 16.05 -47.95
CA ARG A 70 -12.56 16.82 -48.00
C ARG A 70 -12.43 17.83 -46.86
N ILE A 71 -13.50 18.60 -46.59
CA ILE A 71 -13.48 19.64 -45.53
C ILE A 71 -13.37 19.00 -44.15
N VAL A 72 -14.20 18.00 -43.86
CA VAL A 72 -14.13 17.32 -42.57
C VAL A 72 -12.82 16.56 -42.40
N GLY A 73 -12.35 15.96 -43.51
CA GLY A 73 -11.04 15.30 -43.53
C GLY A 73 -9.89 16.26 -43.23
N SER A 74 -9.86 17.45 -43.83
CA SER A 74 -8.83 18.45 -43.53
C SER A 74 -8.92 19.04 -42.14
N MET A 75 -10.14 19.20 -41.58
CA MET A 75 -10.35 19.71 -40.24
C MET A 75 -9.97 18.72 -39.14
N THR A 76 -10.12 17.43 -39.44
CA THR A 76 -9.84 16.33 -38.49
C THR A 76 -8.48 15.70 -38.70
N HIS A 77 -7.79 16.04 -39.81
CA HIS A 77 -6.58 15.34 -40.25
C HIS A 77 -6.80 13.82 -40.38
N ARG A 78 -8.02 13.42 -40.85
CA ARG A 78 -8.45 12.04 -41.01
C ARG A 78 -9.12 11.83 -42.36
N THR A 79 -9.13 10.60 -42.81
CA THR A 79 -9.91 10.26 -44.01
C THR A 79 -11.37 10.04 -43.60
N VAL A 80 -12.26 10.78 -44.24
CA VAL A 80 -13.72 10.65 -44.10
C VAL A 80 -14.26 10.06 -45.37
N THR A 81 -15.07 9.03 -45.28
CA THR A 81 -15.74 8.43 -46.46
C THR A 81 -17.20 8.09 -46.16
N VAL A 82 -18.06 8.33 -47.12
CA VAL A 82 -19.47 7.92 -47.11
C VAL A 82 -19.70 7.05 -48.33
N ARG A 83 -19.95 5.75 -48.16
CA ARG A 83 -20.12 4.85 -49.30
C ARG A 83 -21.54 4.85 -49.86
N GLY A 84 -22.55 5.02 -49.00
CA GLY A 84 -23.95 5.03 -49.40
C GLY A 84 -24.51 6.43 -49.70
N ASP A 85 -25.81 6.63 -49.46
CA ASP A 85 -26.49 7.89 -49.68
C ASP A 85 -25.98 8.99 -48.74
N PHE A 86 -25.92 10.19 -49.28
CA PHE A 86 -25.46 11.38 -48.55
C PHE A 86 -26.44 12.53 -48.76
N GLN A 87 -26.85 13.20 -47.70
CA GLN A 87 -27.70 14.35 -47.77
C GLN A 87 -27.21 15.43 -46.79
N LEU A 88 -26.99 16.64 -47.29
CA LEU A 88 -26.64 17.80 -46.50
C LEU A 88 -27.38 19.04 -47.01
N TYR A 89 -28.48 19.42 -46.42
CA TYR A 89 -29.29 20.53 -46.86
C TYR A 89 -30.03 21.23 -45.74
N PHE A 90 -30.47 22.44 -46.01
CA PHE A 90 -31.34 23.20 -45.15
C PHE A 90 -32.77 22.77 -45.36
N ALA A 91 -33.32 21.95 -44.44
CA ALA A 91 -34.76 21.85 -44.26
C ALA A 91 -35.26 23.13 -43.56
N PRO A 92 -36.52 23.51 -43.62
CA PRO A 92 -37.00 24.73 -42.97
C PRO A 92 -36.50 24.82 -41.51
N PHE A 93 -35.64 25.83 -41.24
CA PHE A 93 -35.05 26.12 -39.93
C PHE A 93 -34.09 25.05 -39.33
N ARG A 94 -33.70 24.00 -40.09
CA ARG A 94 -32.82 22.94 -39.63
C ARG A 94 -31.88 22.52 -40.75
N ILE A 95 -30.61 22.18 -40.39
CA ILE A 95 -29.70 21.50 -41.30
C ILE A 95 -29.92 20.01 -41.10
N LYS A 96 -30.31 19.30 -42.17
CA LYS A 96 -30.36 17.85 -42.21
C LYS A 96 -29.01 17.33 -42.69
N PHE A 97 -28.44 16.41 -41.92
CA PHE A 97 -27.27 15.62 -42.31
C PHE A 97 -27.65 14.14 -42.27
N TYR A 98 -27.44 13.46 -43.37
CA TYR A 98 -27.69 12.03 -43.53
C TYR A 98 -26.49 11.39 -44.25
N ALA A 99 -25.97 10.28 -43.70
CA ALA A 99 -24.90 9.54 -44.30
C ALA A 99 -25.09 8.04 -44.05
N GLU A 100 -25.01 7.25 -45.10
CA GLU A 100 -24.97 5.80 -45.04
C GLU A 100 -23.54 5.31 -45.19
N GLN A 101 -23.20 4.24 -44.47
CA GLN A 101 -21.86 3.66 -44.42
C GLN A 101 -20.79 4.75 -44.20
N PHE A 102 -21.02 5.58 -43.21
CA PHE A 102 -20.08 6.62 -42.80
C PHE A 102 -18.86 6.00 -42.13
N THR A 103 -17.67 6.44 -42.48
CA THR A 103 -16.43 6.03 -41.84
C THR A 103 -15.51 7.23 -41.63
N LEU A 104 -14.86 7.25 -40.46
CA LEU A 104 -13.79 8.20 -40.07
C LEU A 104 -12.57 7.38 -39.71
N SER A 105 -11.43 7.63 -40.38
CA SER A 105 -10.22 6.85 -40.12
C SER A 105 -9.58 7.16 -38.77
N ASN A 106 -8.87 6.18 -38.26
CA ASN A 106 -7.89 6.36 -37.20
C ASN A 106 -6.59 7.00 -37.74
N PRO A 107 -5.70 7.48 -36.85
CA PRO A 107 -4.32 7.78 -37.26
C PRO A 107 -3.56 6.52 -37.62
N ASP A 108 -2.48 6.68 -38.39
CA ASP A 108 -1.69 5.55 -38.94
C ASP A 108 -1.05 4.66 -37.85
N TRP A 109 -0.83 5.22 -36.66
CA TRP A 109 -0.27 4.48 -35.51
C TRP A 109 -1.28 3.57 -34.80
N ALA A 110 -2.58 3.76 -35.00
CA ALA A 110 -3.61 2.99 -34.31
C ALA A 110 -3.72 1.55 -34.83
N SER A 111 -4.11 0.63 -33.96
CA SER A 111 -4.23 -0.79 -34.28
C SER A 111 -5.36 -1.13 -35.25
N LYS A 112 -6.36 -0.26 -35.35
CA LYS A 112 -7.48 -0.38 -36.30
C LYS A 112 -7.52 0.81 -37.27
N PRO A 113 -7.92 0.60 -38.54
CA PRO A 113 -7.94 1.69 -39.50
C PRO A 113 -9.07 2.70 -39.30
N THR A 114 -10.11 2.34 -38.54
CA THR A 114 -11.35 3.15 -38.42
C THR A 114 -11.58 3.55 -36.98
N LEU A 115 -11.68 4.86 -36.72
CA LEU A 115 -12.05 5.45 -35.44
C LEU A 115 -13.56 5.34 -35.18
N PHE A 116 -14.36 5.71 -36.19
CA PHE A 116 -15.81 5.69 -36.09
C PHE A 116 -16.40 5.17 -37.39
N SER A 117 -17.36 4.28 -37.30
CA SER A 117 -18.18 3.85 -38.43
C SER A 117 -19.65 3.76 -38.00
N ALA A 118 -20.55 3.95 -38.96
CA ALA A 118 -21.98 3.75 -38.78
C ALA A 118 -22.62 3.32 -40.07
N ASP A 119 -23.56 2.38 -40.02
CA ASP A 119 -24.34 2.01 -41.17
C ASP A 119 -25.27 3.15 -41.60
N ARG A 120 -25.86 3.83 -40.63
CA ARG A 120 -26.68 5.01 -40.84
C ARG A 120 -26.45 6.05 -39.73
N LEU A 121 -26.20 7.27 -40.16
CA LEU A 121 -26.09 8.45 -39.34
C LEU A 121 -27.04 9.52 -39.91
N ASP A 122 -28.14 9.77 -39.22
CA ASP A 122 -29.12 10.82 -39.56
C ASP A 122 -29.22 11.82 -38.42
N THR A 123 -29.01 13.10 -38.72
CA THR A 123 -29.05 14.12 -37.67
C THR A 123 -29.63 15.44 -38.19
N ARG A 124 -30.22 16.20 -37.29
CA ARG A 124 -30.77 17.53 -37.54
C ARG A 124 -30.12 18.54 -36.63
N ILE A 125 -29.41 19.48 -37.23
CA ILE A 125 -28.60 20.48 -36.53
C ILE A 125 -29.30 21.83 -36.53
N ALA A 126 -29.22 22.56 -35.42
CA ALA A 126 -29.71 23.93 -35.32
C ALA A 126 -28.75 24.90 -36.00
N PRO A 127 -29.09 25.59 -37.12
CA PRO A 127 -28.19 26.47 -37.83
C PRO A 127 -27.68 27.62 -36.95
N LEU A 128 -28.53 28.24 -36.15
CA LEU A 128 -28.17 29.31 -35.22
C LEU A 128 -27.21 28.84 -34.13
N SER A 129 -27.29 27.57 -33.74
CA SER A 129 -26.38 27.02 -32.72
C SER A 129 -24.94 26.87 -33.22
N LEU A 130 -24.76 26.69 -34.52
CA LEU A 130 -23.41 26.67 -35.15
C LEU A 130 -22.80 28.09 -35.18
N ILE A 131 -23.59 29.09 -35.47
CA ILE A 131 -23.15 30.51 -35.54
C ILE A 131 -22.75 31.04 -34.14
N PHE A 132 -23.52 30.69 -33.11
CA PHE A 132 -23.29 31.13 -31.73
C PHE A 132 -22.42 30.19 -30.89
N GLY A 133 -21.75 29.22 -31.51
CA GLY A 133 -20.84 28.30 -30.84
C GLY A 133 -21.49 27.26 -29.92
N LYS A 134 -22.82 27.23 -29.83
CA LYS A 134 -23.58 26.23 -29.05
C LYS A 134 -23.95 25.06 -29.96
N ARG A 135 -23.12 24.03 -29.99
CA ARG A 135 -23.38 22.82 -30.81
C ARG A 135 -24.60 22.10 -30.29
N ARG A 136 -25.73 22.10 -31.07
CA ARG A 136 -27.00 21.46 -30.70
C ARG A 136 -27.52 20.61 -31.85
N LEU A 137 -27.76 19.32 -31.55
CA LEU A 137 -28.45 18.38 -32.42
C LEU A 137 -29.87 18.21 -31.94
N TYR A 138 -30.86 18.58 -32.75
CA TYR A 138 -32.26 18.36 -32.41
C TYR A 138 -32.65 16.89 -32.46
N TRP A 139 -31.98 16.12 -33.31
CA TRP A 139 -32.31 14.73 -33.49
C TRP A 139 -31.08 13.99 -34.02
N LEU A 140 -30.86 12.78 -33.50
CA LEU A 140 -29.79 11.86 -33.90
C LEU A 140 -30.40 10.46 -34.04
N ASP A 141 -30.20 9.83 -35.21
CA ASP A 141 -30.44 8.40 -35.40
C ASP A 141 -29.13 7.73 -35.85
N LEU A 142 -28.64 6.84 -35.01
CA LEU A 142 -27.40 6.12 -35.21
C LEU A 142 -27.67 4.62 -35.21
N VAL A 143 -27.34 3.95 -36.29
CA VAL A 143 -27.53 2.51 -36.48
C VAL A 143 -26.18 1.84 -36.69
N ASN A 144 -25.92 0.78 -35.95
CA ASN A 144 -24.71 -0.03 -35.97
C ASN A 144 -23.43 0.82 -35.90
N GLY A 145 -23.41 1.73 -34.95
CA GLY A 145 -22.22 2.53 -34.67
C GLY A 145 -21.08 1.69 -34.09
N ALA A 146 -19.85 1.93 -34.56
CA ALA A 146 -18.66 1.35 -33.94
C ALA A 146 -17.64 2.46 -33.70
N VAL A 147 -17.15 2.55 -32.48
CA VAL A 147 -16.14 3.53 -32.04
C VAL A 147 -14.92 2.79 -31.56
N ASP A 148 -13.74 3.18 -32.03
CA ASP A 148 -12.45 2.63 -31.62
C ASP A 148 -11.63 3.71 -30.90
N LEU A 149 -11.53 3.59 -29.59
CA LEU A 149 -10.78 4.50 -28.72
C LEU A 149 -9.47 3.85 -28.33
N GLU A 150 -8.36 4.42 -28.75
CA GLU A 150 -7.03 3.86 -28.51
C GLU A 150 -6.03 4.93 -28.08
N TRP A 151 -5.24 4.63 -27.03
CA TRP A 151 -4.04 5.37 -26.68
C TRP A 151 -2.84 4.77 -27.41
N ASN A 152 -1.87 5.62 -27.78
CA ASN A 152 -0.58 5.13 -28.24
C ASN A 152 0.24 4.53 -27.08
N ALA A 153 1.24 3.71 -27.39
CA ALA A 153 2.05 3.02 -26.38
C ALA A 153 2.77 3.97 -25.40
N ALA A 154 3.13 5.16 -25.85
CA ALA A 154 3.76 6.20 -25.02
C ALA A 154 2.76 6.99 -24.17
N HIS A 155 1.45 6.79 -24.36
CA HIS A 155 0.36 7.53 -23.71
C HIS A 155 0.43 9.05 -23.93
N THR A 156 0.98 9.48 -25.05
CA THR A 156 1.14 10.89 -25.44
C THR A 156 0.08 11.36 -26.44
N ALA A 157 -0.59 10.44 -27.13
CA ALA A 157 -1.62 10.70 -28.11
C ALA A 157 -2.72 9.65 -28.03
N ASN A 158 -3.95 10.04 -28.42
CA ASN A 158 -5.10 9.15 -28.50
C ASN A 158 -5.85 9.34 -29.84
N THR A 159 -6.71 8.40 -30.17
CA THR A 159 -7.42 8.40 -31.47
C THR A 159 -8.52 9.46 -31.55
N TRP A 160 -9.05 9.96 -30.44
CA TRP A 160 -10.16 10.91 -30.38
C TRP A 160 -9.76 12.38 -30.22
N THR A 161 -8.45 12.69 -30.16
CA THR A 161 -7.94 14.06 -30.20
C THR A 161 -7.55 14.44 -31.62
N PHE A 162 -8.18 15.49 -32.14
CA PHE A 162 -8.01 15.95 -33.55
C PHE A 162 -7.10 17.16 -33.67
N SER A 163 -6.29 17.49 -32.70
CA SER A 163 -5.43 18.68 -32.69
C SER A 163 -3.99 18.30 -32.41
N ASP A 164 -3.06 18.81 -33.23
CA ASP A 164 -1.61 18.66 -33.06
C ASP A 164 -1.03 19.56 -31.95
N LYS A 165 -1.85 20.45 -31.38
CA LYS A 165 -1.41 21.32 -30.29
C LYS A 165 -1.48 20.58 -28.96
N LYS A 166 -0.37 20.53 -28.22
CA LYS A 166 -0.34 20.06 -26.81
C LYS A 166 -1.44 20.80 -26.01
N GLY A 167 -2.40 20.06 -25.48
CA GLY A 167 -3.55 20.61 -24.78
C GLY A 167 -4.81 20.80 -25.62
N GLY A 168 -4.96 20.07 -26.73
CA GLY A 168 -6.19 20.04 -27.53
C GLY A 168 -7.41 19.75 -26.64
N LYS A 169 -8.47 20.57 -26.79
CA LYS A 169 -9.68 20.38 -25.99
C LYS A 169 -10.27 19.00 -26.27
N PRO A 170 -10.75 18.28 -25.22
CA PRO A 170 -11.43 17.00 -25.42
C PRO A 170 -12.63 17.16 -26.36
N LEU A 171 -13.01 16.05 -27.02
CA LEU A 171 -14.18 16.03 -27.87
C LEU A 171 -15.43 16.48 -27.09
N GLU A 172 -15.88 17.71 -27.35
CA GLU A 172 -17.11 18.20 -26.75
C GLU A 172 -18.29 17.60 -27.54
N PHE A 173 -19.05 16.75 -26.88
CA PHE A 173 -20.29 16.24 -27.47
C PHE A 173 -21.32 17.38 -27.63
N PRO A 174 -22.00 17.46 -28.78
CA PRO A 174 -23.09 18.43 -28.94
C PRO A 174 -24.26 18.08 -28.03
N ARG A 175 -25.02 19.07 -27.61
CA ARG A 175 -26.32 18.83 -26.96
C ARG A 175 -27.24 18.08 -27.91
N ILE A 176 -27.80 16.95 -27.51
CA ILE A 176 -28.71 16.13 -28.28
C ILE A 176 -30.06 16.13 -27.59
N ASP A 177 -31.11 16.63 -28.29
CA ASP A 177 -32.43 16.69 -27.70
C ASP A 177 -33.20 15.36 -27.81
N VAL A 178 -33.08 14.67 -28.95
CA VAL A 178 -33.69 13.35 -29.19
C VAL A 178 -32.66 12.44 -29.84
N ALA A 179 -32.48 11.23 -29.32
CA ALA A 179 -31.58 10.23 -29.88
C ALA A 179 -32.27 8.88 -30.02
N THR A 180 -32.00 8.25 -31.17
CA THR A 180 -32.19 6.80 -31.38
C THR A 180 -30.83 6.21 -31.68
N VAL A 181 -30.37 5.27 -30.85
CA VAL A 181 -29.09 4.60 -31.04
C VAL A 181 -29.34 3.12 -30.94
N THR A 182 -28.96 2.37 -31.98
CA THR A 182 -29.14 0.92 -32.03
C THR A 182 -27.86 0.22 -32.48
N GLY A 183 -27.56 -0.93 -31.88
CA GLY A 183 -26.46 -1.79 -32.28
C GLY A 183 -25.05 -1.18 -32.12
N THR A 184 -24.88 -0.16 -31.26
CA THR A 184 -23.62 0.56 -31.14
C THR A 184 -22.65 -0.14 -30.22
N THR A 185 -21.37 -0.18 -30.63
CA THR A 185 -20.24 -0.78 -29.92
C THR A 185 -19.11 0.23 -29.71
N VAL A 186 -18.41 0.10 -28.59
CA VAL A 186 -17.22 0.92 -28.29
C VAL A 186 -16.10 -0.02 -27.88
N ARG A 187 -14.99 0.04 -28.59
CA ARG A 187 -13.74 -0.62 -28.21
C ARG A 187 -12.82 0.42 -27.56
N TYR A 188 -12.22 0.06 -26.44
CA TYR A 188 -11.22 0.88 -25.75
C TYR A 188 -9.93 0.07 -25.59
N LEU A 189 -8.81 0.65 -26.01
CA LEU A 189 -7.47 0.07 -25.88
C LEU A 189 -6.51 1.08 -25.25
N ASP A 190 -5.92 0.69 -24.14
CA ASP A 190 -4.84 1.43 -23.48
C ASP A 190 -3.65 0.48 -23.25
N PRO A 191 -2.60 0.56 -24.10
CA PRO A 191 -1.42 -0.31 -23.99
C PRO A 191 -0.62 -0.10 -22.71
N ARG A 192 -0.58 1.13 -22.15
CA ARG A 192 0.14 1.45 -20.92
C ARG A 192 -0.53 0.84 -19.71
N MET A 193 -1.84 0.94 -19.62
CA MET A 193 -2.62 0.27 -18.59
C MET A 193 -2.83 -1.23 -18.89
N ARG A 194 -2.50 -1.67 -20.09
CA ARG A 194 -2.77 -3.03 -20.60
C ARG A 194 -4.26 -3.37 -20.50
N VAL A 195 -5.11 -2.40 -20.88
CA VAL A 195 -6.58 -2.54 -20.90
C VAL A 195 -7.08 -2.71 -22.32
N LEU A 196 -7.88 -3.72 -22.54
CA LEU A 196 -8.71 -3.89 -23.73
C LEU A 196 -10.15 -4.12 -23.28
N ALA A 197 -11.09 -3.29 -23.71
CA ALA A 197 -12.50 -3.42 -23.39
C ALA A 197 -13.37 -3.32 -24.65
N ASP A 198 -14.30 -4.23 -24.79
CA ASP A 198 -15.36 -4.23 -25.81
C ASP A 198 -16.70 -3.99 -25.11
N LEU A 199 -17.31 -2.83 -25.37
CA LEU A 199 -18.54 -2.38 -24.75
C LEU A 199 -19.65 -2.36 -25.79
N LYS A 200 -20.85 -2.75 -25.39
CA LYS A 200 -22.09 -2.57 -26.14
C LYS A 200 -22.92 -1.49 -25.46
N VAL A 201 -23.36 -0.51 -26.24
CA VAL A 201 -24.32 0.50 -25.81
C VAL A 201 -25.69 -0.11 -25.91
N ALA A 202 -26.49 -0.04 -24.86
CA ALA A 202 -27.89 -0.45 -24.89
C ALA A 202 -28.66 0.45 -25.86
N ASP A 203 -29.64 -0.12 -26.57
CA ASP A 203 -30.46 0.64 -27.51
C ASP A 203 -31.16 1.79 -26.82
N ILE A 204 -31.00 2.97 -27.38
CA ILE A 204 -31.64 4.21 -26.92
C ILE A 204 -32.77 4.54 -27.90
N ARG A 205 -33.99 4.68 -27.39
CA ARG A 205 -35.13 5.16 -28.14
C ARG A 205 -35.76 6.29 -27.36
N SER A 206 -35.52 7.50 -27.77
CA SER A 206 -36.14 8.69 -27.19
C SER A 206 -37.27 9.13 -28.10
N VAL A 207 -38.48 9.18 -27.55
CA VAL A 207 -39.70 9.56 -28.30
C VAL A 207 -40.00 11.07 -28.12
N ASP A 208 -39.53 11.66 -27.02
CA ASP A 208 -39.73 13.07 -26.67
C ASP A 208 -38.39 13.82 -26.62
N ALA A 209 -38.43 15.15 -26.52
CA ALA A 209 -37.26 16.05 -26.52
C ALA A 209 -36.29 15.85 -25.36
N THR A 210 -36.54 14.89 -24.51
CA THR A 210 -35.68 14.52 -23.35
C THR A 210 -35.28 13.07 -23.44
N ILE A 211 -33.98 12.77 -23.27
CA ILE A 211 -33.48 11.42 -23.08
C ILE A 211 -33.77 11.01 -21.64
N GLY A 212 -35.02 10.64 -21.38
CA GLY A 212 -35.54 10.36 -20.03
C GLY A 212 -35.12 9.01 -19.45
N ARG A 213 -34.25 8.22 -20.11
CA ARG A 213 -33.83 6.89 -19.66
C ARG A 213 -32.30 6.80 -19.52
N ALA A 214 -31.85 6.01 -18.56
CA ALA A 214 -30.46 5.70 -18.39
C ALA A 214 -29.84 5.10 -19.66
N VAL A 215 -28.64 5.55 -20.01
CA VAL A 215 -27.81 4.90 -21.05
C VAL A 215 -27.07 3.74 -20.42
N GLY A 216 -27.42 2.54 -20.82
CA GLY A 216 -26.76 1.29 -20.37
C GLY A 216 -25.55 0.95 -21.23
N LEU A 217 -24.50 0.51 -20.57
CA LEU A 217 -23.28 -0.04 -21.18
C LEU A 217 -23.04 -1.42 -20.58
N THR A 218 -22.81 -2.40 -21.42
CA THR A 218 -22.41 -3.75 -21.00
C THR A 218 -21.20 -4.19 -21.79
N GLY A 219 -20.26 -4.86 -21.17
CA GLY A 219 -19.10 -5.29 -21.89
C GLY A 219 -18.22 -6.28 -21.14
N LYS A 220 -17.21 -6.73 -21.87
CA LYS A 220 -16.15 -7.59 -21.39
C LYS A 220 -14.81 -7.03 -21.84
N GLY A 221 -13.77 -7.37 -21.10
CA GLY A 221 -12.44 -6.93 -21.44
C GLY A 221 -11.40 -7.71 -20.69
N ARG A 222 -10.16 -7.26 -20.83
CA ARG A 222 -9.00 -7.74 -20.10
C ARG A 222 -8.26 -6.54 -19.55
N LEU A 223 -7.94 -6.59 -18.28
CA LEU A 223 -7.01 -5.69 -17.62
C LEU A 223 -5.75 -6.48 -17.34
N ARG A 224 -4.67 -6.16 -18.05
CA ARG A 224 -3.48 -6.99 -18.10
C ARG A 224 -3.86 -8.41 -18.57
N GLU A 225 -3.56 -9.45 -17.79
CA GLU A 225 -3.95 -10.83 -18.12
C GLU A 225 -5.32 -11.23 -17.53
N THR A 226 -5.93 -10.38 -16.71
CA THR A 226 -7.16 -10.70 -15.99
C THR A 226 -8.41 -10.33 -16.79
N PRO A 227 -9.27 -11.27 -17.14
CA PRO A 227 -10.54 -10.98 -17.77
C PRO A 227 -11.51 -10.30 -16.81
N PHE A 228 -12.27 -9.34 -17.29
CA PHE A 228 -13.33 -8.68 -16.56
C PHE A 228 -14.62 -8.55 -17.34
N THR A 229 -15.72 -8.37 -16.63
CA THR A 229 -17.00 -7.94 -17.19
C THR A 229 -17.42 -6.64 -16.51
N VAL A 230 -18.07 -5.76 -17.28
CA VAL A 230 -18.56 -4.47 -16.76
C VAL A 230 -19.99 -4.24 -17.19
N THR A 231 -20.78 -3.69 -16.28
CA THR A 231 -22.09 -3.10 -16.54
C THR A 231 -22.10 -1.69 -15.98
N ALA A 232 -22.49 -0.71 -16.78
CA ALA A 232 -22.53 0.67 -16.36
C ALA A 232 -23.83 1.33 -16.82
N GLN A 233 -24.27 2.35 -16.11
CA GLN A 233 -25.43 3.16 -16.45
C GLN A 233 -25.14 4.63 -16.18
N LEU A 234 -25.48 5.48 -17.14
CA LEU A 234 -25.53 6.91 -17.00
C LEU A 234 -26.98 7.31 -16.75
N LEU A 235 -27.30 7.75 -15.53
CA LEU A 235 -28.67 7.92 -15.07
C LEU A 235 -29.31 9.26 -15.44
N SER A 236 -28.55 10.21 -15.98
CA SER A 236 -29.01 11.54 -16.35
C SER A 236 -28.44 11.96 -17.72
N PRO A 237 -28.82 11.29 -18.82
CA PRO A 237 -28.28 11.61 -20.13
C PRO A 237 -28.60 13.04 -20.60
N ASP A 238 -29.74 13.60 -20.20
CA ASP A 238 -30.14 14.99 -20.52
C ASP A 238 -29.17 16.00 -19.86
N ALA A 239 -28.78 15.75 -18.63
CA ALA A 239 -27.81 16.58 -17.94
C ALA A 239 -26.45 16.56 -18.66
N THR A 240 -26.06 15.42 -19.21
CA THR A 240 -24.87 15.28 -20.04
C THR A 240 -24.95 16.11 -21.32
N ALA A 241 -26.08 16.05 -22.01
CA ALA A 241 -26.35 16.82 -23.21
C ALA A 241 -26.33 18.33 -22.95
N ASN A 242 -26.65 18.76 -21.74
CA ASN A 242 -26.74 20.17 -21.31
C ASN A 242 -25.51 20.66 -20.55
N ARG A 243 -24.37 19.93 -20.53
CA ARG A 243 -23.21 20.16 -19.65
C ARG A 243 -23.58 20.12 -18.17
N GLY A 244 -24.58 19.35 -17.82
CA GLY A 244 -24.98 19.09 -16.45
C GLY A 244 -24.29 17.89 -15.83
N GLN A 245 -24.57 17.69 -14.57
CA GLN A 245 -24.03 16.58 -13.79
C GLN A 245 -24.72 15.27 -14.17
N ASN A 246 -23.95 14.26 -14.58
CA ASN A 246 -24.48 12.96 -14.96
C ASN A 246 -24.13 11.91 -13.91
N LYS A 247 -25.12 11.22 -13.38
CA LYS A 247 -24.89 10.13 -12.40
C LYS A 247 -24.43 8.86 -13.10
N LEU A 248 -23.25 8.40 -12.73
CA LEU A 248 -22.68 7.11 -13.13
C LEU A 248 -22.92 6.06 -12.04
N VAL A 249 -23.38 4.88 -12.45
CA VAL A 249 -23.32 3.66 -11.63
C VAL A 249 -22.71 2.57 -12.49
N ALA A 250 -21.63 1.96 -12.01
CA ALA A 250 -20.93 0.90 -12.73
C ALA A 250 -20.61 -0.26 -11.79
N ARG A 251 -20.64 -1.47 -12.32
CA ARG A 251 -20.22 -2.70 -11.65
C ARG A 251 -19.27 -3.47 -12.51
N ALA A 252 -18.08 -3.72 -12.01
CA ALA A 252 -17.09 -4.59 -12.64
C ALA A 252 -16.94 -5.89 -11.85
N ARG A 253 -16.66 -6.99 -12.55
CA ARG A 253 -16.29 -8.28 -11.97
C ARG A 253 -15.01 -8.77 -12.60
N ALA A 254 -14.01 -9.07 -11.76
CA ALA A 254 -12.70 -9.56 -12.20
C ALA A 254 -12.10 -10.47 -11.12
N ALA A 255 -11.51 -11.60 -11.48
CA ALA A 255 -10.81 -12.52 -10.57
C ALA A 255 -11.60 -12.85 -9.28
N GLY A 256 -12.92 -13.07 -9.39
CA GLY A 256 -13.78 -13.34 -8.24
C GLY A 256 -14.15 -12.14 -7.38
N ASN A 257 -13.73 -10.94 -7.76
CA ASN A 257 -14.02 -9.70 -7.05
C ASN A 257 -15.16 -8.92 -7.74
N ILE A 258 -15.90 -8.17 -6.95
CA ILE A 258 -16.96 -7.25 -7.40
C ILE A 258 -16.58 -5.85 -6.97
N ILE A 259 -16.53 -4.94 -7.94
CA ILE A 259 -16.23 -3.53 -7.73
C ILE A 259 -17.45 -2.74 -8.19
N ASP A 260 -18.07 -2.01 -7.28
CA ASP A 260 -19.17 -1.09 -7.56
C ASP A 260 -18.62 0.35 -7.50
N ILE A 261 -18.91 1.13 -8.54
CA ILE A 261 -18.48 2.53 -8.68
C ILE A 261 -19.72 3.38 -8.87
N ALA A 262 -19.82 4.48 -8.13
CA ALA A 262 -20.90 5.44 -8.28
C ALA A 262 -20.36 6.87 -8.12
N GLY A 263 -20.88 7.80 -8.90
CA GLY A 263 -20.48 9.19 -8.83
C GLY A 263 -21.29 10.10 -9.73
N THR A 264 -20.89 11.35 -9.78
CA THR A 264 -21.50 12.34 -10.65
C THR A 264 -20.42 12.92 -11.55
N LEU A 265 -20.52 12.66 -12.84
CA LEU A 265 -19.55 13.12 -13.85
C LEU A 265 -19.93 14.51 -14.36
N PRO A 266 -18.97 15.41 -14.61
CA PRO A 266 -19.23 16.69 -15.25
C PRO A 266 -19.57 16.56 -16.74
N SER A 267 -19.18 15.44 -17.37
CA SER A 267 -19.50 15.07 -18.76
C SER A 267 -19.57 13.56 -18.92
N ILE A 268 -19.89 13.05 -20.13
CA ILE A 268 -20.08 11.61 -20.40
C ILE A 268 -18.84 10.76 -20.06
N ALA A 269 -17.65 11.29 -20.29
CA ALA A 269 -16.41 10.51 -20.22
C ALA A 269 -15.32 11.15 -19.34
N ASP A 270 -15.60 12.27 -18.71
CA ASP A 270 -14.63 12.98 -17.90
C ASP A 270 -14.67 12.46 -16.45
N VAL A 271 -13.67 11.65 -16.10
CA VAL A 271 -13.48 11.09 -14.75
C VAL A 271 -12.32 11.74 -14.01
N GLU A 272 -11.61 12.69 -14.65
CA GLU A 272 -10.48 13.40 -14.04
C GLU A 272 -10.94 14.33 -12.93
N ASN A 273 -10.29 14.23 -11.77
CA ASN A 273 -10.59 15.04 -10.57
C ASN A 273 -12.03 14.88 -10.04
N VAL A 274 -12.71 13.77 -10.41
CA VAL A 274 -14.06 13.50 -9.98
C VAL A 274 -14.07 12.54 -8.79
N PRO A 275 -14.71 12.88 -7.68
CA PRO A 275 -14.84 11.98 -6.54
C PRO A 275 -15.85 10.87 -6.84
N LEU A 276 -15.38 9.63 -6.98
CA LEU A 276 -16.19 8.44 -7.23
C LEU A 276 -16.26 7.58 -5.97
N ALA A 277 -17.44 7.24 -5.53
CA ALA A 277 -17.63 6.26 -4.47
C ALA A 277 -17.35 4.85 -5.01
N VAL A 278 -16.41 4.15 -4.40
CA VAL A 278 -16.01 2.80 -4.78
C VAL A 278 -16.26 1.84 -3.63
N THR A 279 -16.86 0.69 -3.94
CA THR A 279 -16.97 -0.44 -3.02
C THR A 279 -16.39 -1.67 -3.68
N ALA A 280 -15.44 -2.32 -3.02
CA ALA A 280 -14.82 -3.56 -3.49
C ALA A 280 -15.09 -4.68 -2.49
N ARG A 281 -15.40 -5.89 -2.98
CA ARG A 281 -15.65 -7.08 -2.15
C ARG A 281 -15.23 -8.34 -2.90
N GLY A 282 -14.75 -9.31 -2.16
CA GLY A 282 -14.31 -10.58 -2.70
C GLY A 282 -13.87 -11.57 -1.62
N ALA A 283 -13.49 -12.75 -2.05
CA ALA A 283 -13.00 -13.80 -1.15
C ALA A 283 -11.57 -13.55 -0.68
N ASN A 284 -10.77 -12.80 -1.47
CA ASN A 284 -9.35 -12.61 -1.22
C ASN A 284 -8.88 -11.27 -1.79
N LEU A 285 -8.26 -10.43 -0.96
CA LEU A 285 -7.74 -9.13 -1.38
C LEU A 285 -6.53 -9.28 -2.32
N SER A 286 -5.76 -10.38 -2.20
CA SER A 286 -4.62 -10.65 -3.08
C SER A 286 -5.06 -10.78 -4.55
N THR A 287 -6.23 -11.38 -4.81
CA THR A 287 -6.77 -11.49 -6.17
C THR A 287 -7.21 -10.14 -6.75
N LEU A 288 -7.66 -9.20 -5.90
CA LEU A 288 -7.96 -7.82 -6.35
C LEU A 288 -6.69 -7.07 -6.72
N LEU A 289 -5.69 -7.08 -5.86
CA LEU A 289 -4.42 -6.39 -6.10
C LEU A 289 -3.61 -7.07 -7.21
N GLY A 290 -3.75 -8.39 -7.37
CA GLY A 290 -3.15 -9.14 -8.48
C GLY A 290 -3.63 -8.69 -9.85
N VAL A 291 -4.82 -8.09 -9.97
CA VAL A 291 -5.30 -7.49 -11.23
C VAL A 291 -4.36 -6.37 -11.73
N ILE A 292 -3.67 -5.70 -10.82
CA ILE A 292 -2.70 -4.65 -11.11
C ILE A 292 -1.24 -5.10 -10.90
N ASP A 293 -0.97 -6.42 -10.89
CA ASP A 293 0.36 -7.04 -10.67
C ASP A 293 0.97 -6.75 -9.29
N VAL A 294 0.15 -6.40 -8.30
CA VAL A 294 0.58 -6.25 -6.90
C VAL A 294 0.25 -7.55 -6.16
N ALA A 295 1.27 -8.30 -5.78
CA ALA A 295 1.08 -9.52 -5.04
C ALA A 295 1.26 -9.29 -3.53
N ILE A 296 0.23 -9.61 -2.79
CA ILE A 296 0.24 -9.75 -1.35
C ILE A 296 -0.12 -11.19 -0.99
N PRO A 297 0.20 -11.66 0.22
CA PRO A 297 -0.28 -12.95 0.70
C PRO A 297 -1.80 -13.06 0.66
N ASN A 298 -2.29 -14.29 0.59
CA ASN A 298 -3.72 -14.55 0.61
C ASN A 298 -4.37 -14.01 1.88
N THR A 299 -5.48 -13.30 1.69
CA THR A 299 -6.29 -12.80 2.78
C THR A 299 -7.60 -13.59 2.88
N ARG A 300 -8.38 -13.33 3.90
CA ARG A 300 -9.77 -13.78 4.00
C ARG A 300 -10.70 -12.86 3.20
N THR A 301 -11.99 -13.17 3.22
CA THR A 301 -13.03 -12.33 2.60
C THR A 301 -12.92 -10.88 3.04
N TYR A 302 -13.09 -9.97 2.10
CA TYR A 302 -12.98 -8.55 2.38
C TYR A 302 -14.17 -7.76 1.83
N LYS A 303 -14.42 -6.61 2.44
CA LYS A 303 -15.35 -5.61 1.96
C LYS A 303 -14.79 -4.23 2.30
N LEU A 304 -14.42 -3.47 1.27
CA LEU A 304 -13.82 -2.14 1.37
C LEU A 304 -14.71 -1.12 0.66
N ARG A 305 -14.71 0.09 1.17
CA ARG A 305 -15.31 1.27 0.52
C ARG A 305 -14.34 2.44 0.62
N ALA A 306 -14.31 3.25 -0.42
CA ALA A 306 -13.45 4.42 -0.50
C ALA A 306 -14.04 5.45 -1.45
N GLN A 307 -13.49 6.65 -1.45
CA GLN A 307 -13.69 7.65 -2.46
C GLN A 307 -12.46 7.68 -3.37
N LEU A 308 -12.63 7.40 -4.64
CA LEU A 308 -11.58 7.43 -5.67
C LEU A 308 -11.57 8.78 -6.35
N ILE A 309 -10.40 9.38 -6.46
CA ILE A 309 -10.12 10.53 -7.32
C ILE A 309 -8.96 10.12 -8.24
N LYS A 310 -9.15 10.28 -9.55
CA LYS A 310 -8.13 10.04 -10.55
C LYS A 310 -7.52 11.35 -11.01
N GLN A 311 -6.19 11.45 -11.04
CA GLN A 311 -5.44 12.59 -11.55
C GLN A 311 -4.29 12.07 -12.42
N GLY A 312 -4.47 12.10 -13.73
CA GLY A 312 -3.49 11.50 -14.64
C GLY A 312 -3.26 10.02 -14.34
N ASP A 313 -2.04 9.67 -13.95
CA ASP A 313 -1.64 8.29 -13.59
C ASP A 313 -1.85 7.97 -12.10
N GLU A 314 -2.31 8.92 -11.31
CA GLU A 314 -2.55 8.75 -9.88
C GLU A 314 -4.02 8.41 -9.61
N TYR A 315 -4.22 7.37 -8.77
CA TYR A 315 -5.51 6.89 -8.31
C TYR A 315 -5.54 6.98 -6.78
N ALA A 316 -6.10 8.06 -6.24
CA ALA A 316 -6.18 8.31 -4.81
C ALA A 316 -7.48 7.78 -4.21
N PHE A 317 -7.39 6.76 -3.37
CA PHE A 317 -8.49 6.20 -2.58
C PHE A 317 -8.48 6.82 -1.19
N THR A 318 -9.31 7.81 -0.96
CA THR A 318 -9.48 8.48 0.32
C THR A 318 -10.67 7.91 1.09
N HIS A 319 -10.72 8.20 2.41
CA HIS A 319 -11.80 7.70 3.29
C HIS A 319 -11.99 6.19 3.21
N LEU A 320 -10.89 5.44 2.96
CA LEU A 320 -10.91 3.99 2.93
C LEU A 320 -11.42 3.45 4.26
N ARG A 321 -12.40 2.57 4.21
CA ARG A 321 -12.96 1.88 5.38
C ARG A 321 -13.47 0.51 4.97
N GLY A 322 -13.30 -0.46 5.86
CA GLY A 322 -13.85 -1.80 5.65
C GLY A 322 -13.26 -2.83 6.57
N VAL A 323 -13.35 -4.06 6.12
CA VAL A 323 -12.85 -5.23 6.83
C VAL A 323 -12.15 -6.18 5.88
N ALA A 324 -11.11 -6.85 6.38
CA ALA A 324 -10.48 -8.00 5.73
C ALA A 324 -10.40 -9.11 6.78
N GLY A 325 -11.11 -10.20 6.56
CA GLY A 325 -11.36 -11.18 7.60
C GLY A 325 -12.15 -10.61 8.78
N ARG A 326 -11.52 -10.61 9.94
CA ARG A 326 -12.04 -10.00 11.19
C ARG A 326 -11.30 -8.73 11.60
N THR A 327 -10.38 -8.28 10.74
CA THR A 327 -9.57 -7.07 10.92
C THR A 327 -10.26 -5.87 10.29
N ASP A 328 -10.46 -4.79 11.04
CA ASP A 328 -10.95 -3.53 10.51
C ASP A 328 -9.82 -2.74 9.85
N LEU A 329 -10.14 -2.04 8.77
CA LEU A 329 -9.22 -1.19 8.02
C LEU A 329 -9.83 0.17 7.77
N ALA A 330 -9.05 1.22 8.03
CA ALA A 330 -9.38 2.59 7.67
C ALA A 330 -8.12 3.33 7.21
N GLY A 331 -8.29 4.39 6.39
CA GLY A 331 -7.14 5.19 5.96
C GLY A 331 -7.24 5.72 4.56
N LYS A 332 -6.12 5.74 3.85
CA LYS A 332 -5.98 6.15 2.45
C LYS A 332 -5.00 5.22 1.73
N LEU A 333 -5.18 5.10 0.43
CA LEU A 333 -4.30 4.39 -0.48
C LEU A 333 -4.19 5.20 -1.77
N THR A 334 -2.98 5.47 -2.23
CA THR A 334 -2.71 6.06 -3.53
C THR A 334 -1.96 5.03 -4.38
N ILE A 335 -2.41 4.83 -5.60
CA ILE A 335 -1.77 3.97 -6.58
C ILE A 335 -1.27 4.86 -7.71
N VAL A 336 0.04 4.86 -7.95
CA VAL A 336 0.65 5.57 -9.07
C VAL A 336 1.02 4.56 -10.15
N ASN A 337 0.40 4.70 -11.32
CA ASN A 337 0.63 3.84 -12.48
C ASN A 337 1.79 4.38 -13.30
N GLY A 338 3.01 3.96 -12.98
CA GLY A 338 4.24 4.32 -13.68
C GLY A 338 4.87 3.12 -14.41
N PRO A 339 6.13 3.22 -14.81
CA PRO A 339 6.92 2.08 -15.31
C PRO A 339 6.98 0.94 -14.29
N ARG A 340 6.94 1.29 -13.01
CA ARG A 340 6.67 0.42 -11.86
C ARG A 340 5.47 0.98 -11.12
N ILE A 341 4.59 0.11 -10.67
CA ILE A 341 3.47 0.52 -9.81
C ILE A 341 4.04 0.92 -8.47
N HIS A 342 3.62 2.08 -7.96
CA HIS A 342 3.94 2.55 -6.63
C HIS A 342 2.67 2.68 -5.80
N LEU A 343 2.71 2.11 -4.59
CA LEU A 343 1.62 2.17 -3.62
C LEU A 343 2.03 3.05 -2.45
N ASP A 344 1.32 4.12 -2.19
CA ASP A 344 1.45 4.90 -0.95
C ASP A 344 0.21 4.71 -0.10
N SER A 345 0.36 4.24 1.12
CA SER A 345 -0.77 4.01 2.00
C SER A 345 -0.52 4.43 3.45
N VAL A 346 -1.57 4.99 4.04
CA VAL A 346 -1.64 5.26 5.48
C VAL A 346 -2.87 4.58 6.02
N LEU A 347 -2.65 3.55 6.83
CA LEU A 347 -3.71 2.70 7.36
C LEU A 347 -3.81 2.82 8.88
N THR A 348 -5.01 2.66 9.39
CA THR A 348 -5.33 2.53 10.80
C THR A 348 -6.25 1.33 11.02
N THR A 349 -5.98 0.58 12.07
CA THR A 349 -6.76 -0.59 12.49
C THR A 349 -7.00 -0.49 13.99
N LYS A 350 -8.23 -0.57 14.44
CA LYS A 350 -8.54 -0.61 15.86
C LYS A 350 -8.21 -1.97 16.45
N SER A 351 -8.51 -3.03 15.70
CA SER A 351 -8.34 -4.39 16.16
C SER A 351 -7.93 -5.31 15.02
N LEU A 352 -6.68 -5.77 15.05
CA LEU A 352 -6.10 -6.76 14.14
C LEU A 352 -6.35 -8.17 14.68
N ASP A 353 -6.94 -9.06 13.89
CA ASP A 353 -6.95 -10.48 14.21
C ASP A 353 -5.63 -11.11 13.77
N ILE A 354 -4.93 -11.79 14.69
CA ILE A 354 -3.62 -12.39 14.40
C ILE A 354 -3.67 -13.40 13.25
N ILE A 355 -4.82 -14.05 13.07
CA ILE A 355 -5.04 -15.04 12.01
C ILE A 355 -5.07 -14.35 10.63
N ASP A 356 -5.61 -13.14 10.54
CA ASP A 356 -5.60 -12.37 9.29
C ASP A 356 -4.20 -11.86 8.94
N ALA A 357 -3.34 -11.63 9.94
CA ALA A 357 -1.95 -11.23 9.76
C ALA A 357 -0.99 -12.40 9.47
N ALA A 358 -1.37 -13.62 9.86
CA ALA A 358 -0.52 -14.80 9.79
C ALA A 358 0.09 -15.06 8.38
N PRO A 359 -0.65 -14.93 7.26
CA PRO A 359 -0.07 -15.13 5.93
C PRO A 359 1.04 -14.14 5.58
N PHE A 360 1.01 -12.92 6.13
CA PHE A 360 2.03 -11.89 5.86
C PHE A 360 3.39 -12.18 6.50
N ILE A 361 3.40 -13.00 7.54
CA ILE A 361 4.62 -13.45 8.22
C ILE A 361 4.98 -14.91 7.88
N GLY A 362 4.30 -15.50 6.89
CA GLY A 362 4.56 -16.87 6.45
C GLY A 362 3.97 -17.95 7.35
N PHE A 363 3.06 -17.61 8.27
CA PHE A 363 2.28 -18.61 9.00
C PHE A 363 1.11 -19.13 8.17
N ASN A 364 0.83 -20.43 8.27
CA ASN A 364 -0.42 -20.99 7.78
C ASN A 364 -1.54 -20.67 8.80
N PRO A 365 -2.61 -19.94 8.41
CA PRO A 365 -3.70 -19.58 9.32
C PRO A 365 -4.40 -20.81 9.94
N ASP A 366 -4.51 -21.92 9.22
CA ASP A 366 -5.15 -23.16 9.70
C ASP A 366 -4.41 -23.76 10.89
N ILE A 367 -3.11 -23.55 10.97
CA ILE A 367 -2.26 -23.99 12.08
C ILE A 367 -2.51 -23.15 13.35
N VAL A 368 -2.73 -21.87 13.18
CA VAL A 368 -2.98 -20.95 14.31
C VAL A 368 -4.37 -21.18 14.91
N GLU A 369 -5.34 -21.67 14.14
CA GLU A 369 -6.69 -21.97 14.60
C GLU A 369 -6.79 -23.30 15.35
N THR A 370 -5.98 -24.30 15.01
CA THR A 370 -6.02 -25.62 15.65
C THR A 370 -5.41 -25.58 17.05
N LYS A 371 -6.26 -25.48 18.05
CA LYS A 371 -5.87 -25.70 19.45
C LYS A 371 -5.27 -27.10 19.59
N GLY A 372 -4.07 -27.18 20.18
CA GLY A 372 -3.47 -28.45 20.54
C GLY A 372 -2.83 -29.21 19.39
N ALA A 373 -2.49 -28.54 18.29
CA ALA A 373 -1.73 -29.17 17.19
C ALA A 373 -0.42 -29.82 17.68
N VAL A 374 0.24 -29.22 18.66
CA VAL A 374 1.44 -29.78 19.31
C VAL A 374 1.06 -31.05 20.11
N ALA A 375 -0.03 -31.02 20.87
CA ALA A 375 -0.50 -32.16 21.63
C ALA A 375 -1.05 -33.26 20.71
N ALA A 376 -1.74 -32.93 19.64
CA ALA A 376 -2.22 -33.87 18.65
C ALA A 376 -1.07 -34.52 17.85
N ALA A 377 -0.05 -33.74 17.45
CA ALA A 377 1.15 -34.26 16.80
C ALA A 377 1.93 -35.22 17.74
N ALA A 378 2.04 -34.86 19.01
CA ALA A 378 2.69 -35.70 20.03
C ALA A 378 1.90 -37.02 20.26
N ALA A 379 0.56 -36.98 20.22
CA ALA A 379 -0.30 -38.16 20.38
C ALA A 379 -0.27 -39.10 19.17
N THR A 380 0.00 -38.60 17.97
CA THR A 380 0.05 -39.35 16.73
C THR A 380 1.47 -39.75 16.30
N GLY A 381 2.53 -39.36 17.07
CA GLY A 381 3.90 -39.62 16.71
C GLY A 381 4.38 -38.83 15.48
N ALA A 382 3.59 -37.85 15.04
CA ALA A 382 3.95 -36.99 13.95
C ALA A 382 5.08 -36.03 14.36
N ALA A 383 5.89 -35.54 13.39
CA ALA A 383 6.92 -34.55 13.65
C ALA A 383 6.30 -33.30 14.27
N PRO A 384 6.84 -32.78 15.39
CA PRO A 384 6.28 -31.61 16.04
C PRO A 384 6.34 -30.41 15.12
N GLN A 385 5.27 -29.62 15.16
CA GLN A 385 5.08 -28.47 14.32
C GLN A 385 6.13 -27.38 14.65
N ARG A 386 6.72 -26.80 13.63
CA ARG A 386 7.66 -25.70 13.76
C ARG A 386 6.95 -24.44 14.25
N LEU A 387 7.59 -23.69 15.15
CA LEU A 387 7.09 -22.41 15.66
C LEU A 387 7.48 -21.25 14.74
N LEU A 388 8.64 -21.33 14.08
CA LEU A 388 9.12 -20.31 13.18
C LEU A 388 8.39 -20.42 11.84
N PRO A 389 7.92 -19.31 11.27
CA PRO A 389 7.26 -19.31 9.97
C PRO A 389 8.21 -19.80 8.87
N ASP A 390 7.83 -20.88 8.21
CA ASP A 390 8.62 -21.50 7.12
C ASP A 390 8.03 -21.21 5.72
N GLY A 391 6.89 -20.53 5.65
CA GLY A 391 6.29 -20.09 4.40
C GLY A 391 7.18 -19.06 3.68
N ASN A 392 7.47 -19.34 2.40
CA ASN A 392 8.24 -18.41 1.57
C ASN A 392 7.50 -17.10 1.36
N LEU A 393 8.21 -16.00 1.52
CA LEU A 393 7.73 -14.67 1.14
C LEU A 393 7.66 -14.55 -0.40
N PRO A 394 6.76 -13.73 -0.96
CA PRO A 394 6.60 -13.58 -2.41
C PRO A 394 7.75 -12.75 -3.03
N VAL A 395 8.97 -13.28 -2.95
CA VAL A 395 10.23 -12.61 -3.33
C VAL A 395 10.21 -12.08 -4.76
N ALA A 396 9.71 -12.87 -5.72
CA ALA A 396 9.68 -12.48 -7.13
C ALA A 396 8.78 -11.26 -7.36
N THR A 397 7.67 -11.17 -6.66
CA THR A 397 6.69 -10.08 -6.81
C THR A 397 7.09 -8.81 -6.08
N MET A 398 7.86 -8.90 -4.99
CA MET A 398 8.47 -7.74 -4.34
C MET A 398 9.41 -6.96 -5.27
N GLN A 399 9.90 -7.59 -6.34
CA GLN A 399 10.79 -6.95 -7.32
C GLN A 399 10.05 -6.16 -8.41
N ILE A 400 8.72 -6.29 -8.55
CA ILE A 400 7.96 -5.70 -9.67
C ILE A 400 7.15 -4.45 -9.32
N PHE A 401 6.92 -4.16 -8.05
CA PHE A 401 6.27 -2.93 -7.59
C PHE A 401 7.01 -2.31 -6.41
N ASP A 402 6.71 -1.06 -6.10
CA ASP A 402 7.25 -0.33 -4.96
C ASP A 402 6.09 0.08 -4.03
N ALA A 403 6.35 0.20 -2.71
CA ALA A 403 5.30 0.51 -1.75
C ALA A 403 5.81 1.23 -0.52
N ASP A 404 5.11 2.26 -0.10
CA ASP A 404 5.21 2.94 1.19
C ASP A 404 3.95 2.70 2.00
N LEU A 405 4.10 2.16 3.20
CA LEU A 405 2.98 1.93 4.10
C LEU A 405 3.30 2.45 5.49
N LYS A 406 2.41 3.28 6.03
CA LYS A 406 2.35 3.61 7.45
C LYS A 406 1.08 2.99 8.03
N TRP A 407 1.23 2.11 9.01
CA TRP A 407 0.10 1.40 9.58
C TRP A 407 0.13 1.43 11.11
N THR A 408 -0.91 2.04 11.70
CA THR A 408 -1.11 2.07 13.15
C THR A 408 -2.20 1.09 13.55
N ILE A 409 -1.91 0.21 14.51
CA ILE A 409 -2.81 -0.84 14.98
C ILE A 409 -2.99 -0.70 16.51
N GLY A 410 -4.21 -0.53 16.96
CA GLY A 410 -4.52 -0.33 18.39
C GLY A 410 -4.32 -1.62 19.20
N THR A 411 -5.01 -2.68 18.87
CA THR A 411 -4.97 -3.96 19.59
C THR A 411 -4.83 -5.14 18.67
N VAL A 412 -4.16 -6.19 19.14
CA VAL A 412 -4.07 -7.48 18.45
C VAL A 412 -4.94 -8.51 19.17
N LYS A 413 -5.89 -9.08 18.48
CA LYS A 413 -6.67 -10.22 18.98
C LYS A 413 -5.84 -11.49 18.84
N SER A 414 -5.20 -11.86 19.94
CA SER A 414 -4.44 -13.11 20.08
C SER A 414 -4.71 -13.69 21.46
N ARG A 415 -4.73 -15.03 21.55
CA ARG A 415 -4.95 -15.68 22.85
C ARG A 415 -3.75 -15.60 23.78
N ASN A 416 -2.54 -15.64 23.22
CA ASN A 416 -1.31 -15.83 23.98
C ASN A 416 -0.31 -14.68 23.87
N LEU A 417 -0.57 -13.68 23.00
CA LEU A 417 0.34 -12.55 22.75
C LEU A 417 -0.35 -11.24 23.10
N PRO A 418 -0.08 -10.64 24.27
CA PRO A 418 -0.64 -9.36 24.66
C PRO A 418 0.09 -8.21 23.95
N ILE A 419 -0.11 -8.10 22.63
CA ILE A 419 0.48 -7.06 21.78
C ILE A 419 -0.56 -5.98 21.50
N SER A 420 -0.14 -4.73 21.58
CA SER A 420 -0.97 -3.56 21.27
C SER A 420 -0.11 -2.39 20.80
N ASN A 421 -0.76 -1.33 20.32
CA ASN A 421 -0.13 -0.09 19.87
C ASN A 421 1.03 -0.36 18.90
N ILE A 422 0.72 -1.02 17.80
CA ILE A 422 1.71 -1.29 16.75
C ILE A 422 1.76 -0.08 15.82
N ASP A 423 2.95 0.48 15.64
CA ASP A 423 3.25 1.43 14.59
C ASP A 423 4.27 0.79 13.64
N LEU A 424 3.85 0.60 12.40
CA LEU A 424 4.62 -0.01 11.33
C LEU A 424 4.86 1.00 10.21
N THR A 425 6.11 1.22 9.88
CA THR A 425 6.51 1.84 8.62
C THR A 425 7.15 0.78 7.74
N LEU A 426 6.61 0.60 6.55
CA LEU A 426 7.11 -0.31 5.54
C LEU A 426 7.52 0.52 4.32
N ASP A 427 8.71 0.24 3.83
CA ASP A 427 9.26 0.76 2.58
C ASP A 427 9.70 -0.44 1.73
N LEU A 428 9.15 -0.55 0.53
CA LEU A 428 9.52 -1.54 -0.47
C LEU A 428 10.01 -0.83 -1.71
N GLU A 429 11.31 -0.83 -1.92
CA GLU A 429 11.93 -0.24 -3.09
C GLU A 429 12.78 -1.29 -3.84
N ARG A 430 12.43 -1.56 -5.09
CA ARG A 430 13.19 -2.46 -5.99
C ARG A 430 13.58 -3.79 -5.34
N GLY A 431 12.65 -4.40 -4.60
CA GLY A 431 12.86 -5.68 -3.94
C GLY A 431 13.60 -5.60 -2.60
N ARG A 432 13.87 -4.42 -2.06
CA ARG A 432 14.32 -4.22 -0.70
C ARG A 432 13.14 -3.79 0.17
N LEU A 433 12.69 -4.68 1.02
CA LEU A 433 11.65 -4.42 2.01
C LEU A 433 12.29 -4.00 3.32
N ALA A 434 11.96 -2.83 3.82
CA ALA A 434 12.33 -2.36 5.14
C ALA A 434 11.07 -2.16 6.01
N LEU A 435 11.02 -2.82 7.16
CA LEU A 435 10.05 -2.58 8.22
C LEU A 435 10.78 -1.79 9.30
N SER A 436 10.78 -0.46 9.20
CA SER A 436 11.59 0.41 10.06
C SER A 436 10.96 1.82 10.16
N PRO A 437 10.51 2.24 11.37
CA PRO A 437 10.42 1.40 12.57
C PRO A 437 9.20 0.45 12.53
N LEU A 438 9.33 -0.69 13.22
CA LEU A 438 8.21 -1.50 13.67
C LEU A 438 8.22 -1.46 15.19
N THR A 439 7.31 -0.74 15.79
CA THR A 439 7.20 -0.60 17.26
C THR A 439 5.89 -1.18 17.75
N PHE A 440 5.90 -1.75 18.94
CA PHE A 440 4.69 -2.25 19.59
C PHE A 440 4.85 -2.34 21.11
N SER A 441 3.72 -2.32 21.80
CA SER A 441 3.67 -2.55 23.23
C SER A 441 3.43 -4.04 23.55
N MET A 442 4.21 -4.61 24.45
CA MET A 442 4.06 -5.97 24.94
C MET A 442 4.31 -5.99 26.46
N ALA A 443 3.37 -6.55 27.22
CA ALA A 443 3.46 -6.70 28.69
C ALA A 443 3.81 -5.38 29.42
N ARG A 444 3.30 -4.24 28.98
CA ARG A 444 3.64 -2.86 29.44
C ARG A 444 5.08 -2.42 29.15
N GLY A 445 5.84 -3.15 28.38
CA GLY A 445 7.08 -2.72 27.78
C GLY A 445 6.88 -2.36 26.31
N ASN A 446 7.86 -1.72 25.71
CA ASN A 446 7.87 -1.37 24.31
C ASN A 446 8.97 -2.15 23.59
N VAL A 447 8.63 -2.64 22.42
CA VAL A 447 9.57 -3.26 21.48
C VAL A 447 9.70 -2.33 20.29
N ALA A 448 10.93 -2.05 19.90
CA ALA A 448 11.26 -1.36 18.65
C ALA A 448 12.11 -2.30 17.80
N SER A 449 11.76 -2.45 16.55
CA SER A 449 12.49 -3.32 15.65
C SER A 449 12.70 -2.69 14.27
N ASP A 450 13.82 -3.00 13.68
CA ASP A 450 14.17 -2.71 12.31
C ASP A 450 14.42 -4.06 11.61
N VAL A 451 13.62 -4.39 10.61
CA VAL A 451 13.76 -5.62 9.83
C VAL A 451 13.93 -5.25 8.37
N ILE A 452 15.00 -5.70 7.78
CA ILE A 452 15.31 -5.47 6.36
C ILE A 452 15.36 -6.82 5.66
N PHE A 453 14.61 -6.93 4.57
CA PHE A 453 14.56 -8.11 3.72
C PHE A 453 14.96 -7.71 2.29
N ASP A 454 16.16 -8.09 1.85
CA ASP A 454 16.70 -7.71 0.55
C ASP A 454 16.67 -8.90 -0.43
N THR A 455 15.67 -8.87 -1.32
CA THR A 455 15.42 -9.92 -2.32
C THR A 455 16.32 -9.82 -3.55
N ARG A 456 17.20 -8.81 -3.62
CA ARG A 456 18.19 -8.68 -4.71
C ARG A 456 19.33 -9.71 -4.56
N ALA A 457 19.57 -10.14 -3.32
CA ALA A 457 20.46 -11.28 -3.04
C ALA A 457 19.71 -12.61 -3.22
N ARG A 458 20.41 -13.67 -3.60
CA ARG A 458 19.85 -15.02 -3.73
C ARG A 458 20.71 -16.01 -2.95
N PRO A 459 20.19 -16.68 -1.90
CA PRO A 459 18.92 -16.40 -1.23
C PRO A 459 18.89 -14.99 -0.63
N SER A 460 17.71 -14.47 -0.35
CA SER A 460 17.48 -13.12 0.18
C SER A 460 18.32 -12.85 1.43
N ALA A 461 18.85 -11.64 1.56
CA ALA A 461 19.57 -11.22 2.77
C ALA A 461 18.60 -10.58 3.75
N VAL A 462 18.63 -11.00 5.01
CA VAL A 462 17.73 -10.52 6.06
C VAL A 462 18.52 -10.01 7.25
N SER A 463 18.15 -8.82 7.74
CA SER A 463 18.73 -8.23 8.96
C SER A 463 17.60 -7.93 9.97
N TYR A 464 17.86 -8.30 11.21
CA TYR A 464 16.97 -8.08 12.35
C TYR A 464 17.70 -7.26 13.40
N ASP A 465 17.12 -6.13 13.85
CA ASP A 465 17.56 -5.38 15.04
C ASP A 465 16.34 -5.10 15.91
N VAL A 466 16.13 -5.92 16.93
CA VAL A 466 15.00 -5.87 17.83
C VAL A 466 15.45 -5.41 19.21
N ARG A 467 14.84 -4.36 19.75
CA ARG A 467 15.16 -3.75 21.03
C ARG A 467 13.94 -3.81 21.95
N LEU A 468 14.12 -4.43 23.09
CA LEU A 468 13.14 -4.47 24.17
C LEU A 468 13.48 -3.37 25.17
N ALA A 469 12.63 -2.37 25.28
CA ALA A 469 12.71 -1.36 26.33
C ALA A 469 12.44 -1.98 27.71
N PRO A 470 12.74 -1.28 28.82
CA PRO A 470 12.51 -1.81 30.17
C PRO A 470 11.07 -2.31 30.34
N THR A 471 10.92 -3.64 30.43
CA THR A 471 9.64 -4.32 30.51
C THR A 471 9.47 -5.00 31.87
N PRO A 472 8.37 -4.79 32.60
CA PRO A 472 8.13 -5.40 33.91
C PRO A 472 8.18 -6.94 33.83
N LEU A 473 9.09 -7.55 34.58
CA LEU A 473 9.35 -8.99 34.54
C LEU A 473 8.12 -9.82 34.93
N GLY A 474 7.39 -9.41 35.96
CA GLY A 474 6.21 -10.11 36.42
C GLY A 474 5.09 -10.16 35.38
N ARG A 475 4.97 -9.14 34.53
CA ARG A 475 4.02 -9.13 33.43
C ARG A 475 4.48 -9.94 32.22
N LEU A 476 5.76 -9.83 31.89
CA LEU A 476 6.33 -10.58 30.77
C LEU A 476 6.21 -12.09 30.98
N LEU A 477 6.43 -12.54 32.22
CA LEU A 477 6.43 -13.95 32.59
C LEU A 477 5.11 -14.44 33.19
N LYS A 478 4.06 -13.61 33.16
CA LYS A 478 2.73 -14.01 33.59
C LYS A 478 2.23 -15.20 32.74
N GLY A 479 1.85 -16.28 33.43
CA GLY A 479 1.42 -17.51 32.77
C GLY A 479 2.50 -18.60 32.65
N TYR A 480 3.76 -18.26 33.02
CA TYR A 480 4.88 -19.21 33.09
C TYR A 480 5.25 -19.58 34.54
N GLY A 481 4.26 -19.68 35.42
CA GLY A 481 4.48 -20.08 36.81
C GLY A 481 4.96 -18.97 37.75
N LEU A 482 5.05 -17.72 37.27
CA LEU A 482 5.35 -16.57 38.09
C LEU A 482 4.09 -15.77 38.44
N THR A 483 4.05 -15.24 39.69
CA THR A 483 3.00 -14.30 40.08
C THR A 483 3.44 -12.87 39.80
N GLU A 484 2.54 -12.07 39.27
CA GLU A 484 2.79 -10.63 39.09
C GLU A 484 2.99 -9.94 40.45
N ALA A 485 2.21 -10.34 41.44
CA ALA A 485 2.38 -9.87 42.86
C ALA A 485 3.69 -10.42 43.45
N GLY A 486 4.55 -9.54 43.89
CA GLY A 486 5.86 -9.89 44.47
C GLY A 486 6.96 -10.13 43.45
N THR A 487 6.65 -10.16 42.13
CA THR A 487 7.69 -10.16 41.07
C THR A 487 7.96 -8.73 40.62
N THR A 488 9.16 -8.26 40.84
CA THR A 488 9.60 -6.89 40.54
C THR A 488 10.81 -6.90 39.63
N GLY A 489 11.20 -5.71 39.17
CA GLY A 489 12.32 -5.51 38.24
C GLY A 489 11.85 -5.47 36.79
N THR A 490 12.72 -4.94 35.94
CA THR A 490 12.49 -4.78 34.50
C THR A 490 13.58 -5.49 33.72
N VAL A 491 13.21 -6.08 32.58
CA VAL A 491 14.16 -6.65 31.64
C VAL A 491 14.29 -5.73 30.41
N LYS A 492 15.52 -5.53 29.98
CA LYS A 492 15.89 -4.90 28.72
C LYS A 492 16.52 -5.96 27.81
N GLY A 493 16.41 -5.79 26.49
CA GLY A 493 17.02 -6.74 25.57
C GLY A 493 17.31 -6.15 24.20
N ARG A 494 18.23 -6.78 23.51
CA ARG A 494 18.49 -6.53 22.08
C ARG A 494 18.83 -7.83 21.36
N ILE A 495 18.25 -7.97 20.16
CA ILE A 495 18.53 -9.05 19.23
C ILE A 495 19.03 -8.40 17.95
N LYS A 496 20.25 -8.71 17.54
CA LYS A 496 20.78 -8.27 16.24
C LYS A 496 21.32 -9.47 15.49
N LEU A 497 20.64 -9.83 14.43
CA LEU A 497 20.91 -11.01 13.62
C LEU A 497 20.91 -10.66 12.14
N ASP A 498 21.85 -11.22 11.39
CA ASP A 498 21.89 -11.16 9.93
C ASP A 498 21.87 -12.59 9.40
N GLY A 499 21.00 -12.88 8.46
CA GLY A 499 20.84 -14.20 7.88
C GLY A 499 20.51 -14.18 6.39
N ARG A 500 20.31 -15.35 5.81
CA ARG A 500 19.93 -15.54 4.41
C ARG A 500 18.83 -16.58 4.30
N GLY A 501 17.81 -16.29 3.51
CA GLY A 501 16.68 -17.19 3.29
C GLY A 501 15.49 -16.46 2.74
N ASP A 502 14.56 -17.17 2.12
CA ASP A 502 13.34 -16.62 1.55
C ASP A 502 12.13 -16.80 2.47
N SER A 503 12.35 -17.36 3.67
CA SER A 503 11.40 -17.42 4.78
C SER A 503 12.04 -16.87 6.07
N ILE A 504 11.20 -16.60 7.09
CA ILE A 504 11.70 -16.20 8.41
C ILE A 504 12.51 -17.36 9.02
N HIS A 505 12.02 -18.60 8.92
CA HIS A 505 12.74 -19.78 9.39
C HIS A 505 14.13 -19.89 8.74
N ASP A 506 14.22 -19.85 7.39
CA ASP A 506 15.50 -20.07 6.69
C ASP A 506 16.49 -18.95 6.99
N SER A 507 16.03 -17.70 7.06
CA SER A 507 16.88 -16.56 7.39
C SER A 507 17.43 -16.66 8.81
N LEU A 508 16.64 -17.10 9.79
CA LEU A 508 17.10 -17.35 11.15
C LEU A 508 17.99 -18.62 11.24
N ALA A 509 17.65 -19.69 10.50
CA ALA A 509 18.43 -20.94 10.44
C ALA A 509 19.84 -20.75 9.87
N SER A 510 20.08 -19.71 9.09
CA SER A 510 21.38 -19.32 8.55
C SER A 510 22.05 -18.18 9.33
N SER A 511 21.35 -17.59 10.32
CA SER A 511 21.71 -16.33 10.94
C SER A 511 23.00 -16.36 11.73
N ARG A 512 23.59 -15.17 11.85
CA ARG A 512 24.74 -14.86 12.73
C ARG A 512 24.46 -13.53 13.43
N GLY A 513 25.02 -13.40 14.64
CA GLY A 513 24.89 -12.17 15.41
C GLY A 513 24.82 -12.43 16.89
N ARG A 514 24.08 -11.59 17.61
CA ARG A 514 24.01 -11.64 19.06
C ARG A 514 22.60 -11.35 19.56
N MET A 515 22.28 -11.98 20.70
CA MET A 515 21.08 -11.72 21.47
C MET A 515 21.51 -11.49 22.92
N ALA A 516 20.99 -10.47 23.59
CA ALA A 516 21.30 -10.23 24.99
C ALA A 516 20.11 -9.60 25.73
N PHE A 517 19.90 -10.06 26.97
CA PHE A 517 18.88 -9.56 27.86
C PHE A 517 19.52 -9.25 29.22
N VAL A 518 19.17 -8.13 29.81
CA VAL A 518 19.69 -7.65 31.08
C VAL A 518 18.53 -7.39 32.03
N LEU A 519 18.64 -7.94 33.23
CA LEU A 519 17.77 -7.68 34.37
C LEU A 519 18.63 -6.98 35.45
N PRO A 520 18.60 -5.64 35.61
CA PRO A 520 19.49 -4.94 36.52
C PRO A 520 19.31 -5.38 37.99
N SER A 521 18.10 -5.46 38.44
CA SER A 521 17.73 -6.00 39.75
C SER A 521 16.23 -6.31 39.79
N GLY A 522 15.82 -7.13 40.76
CA GLY A 522 14.41 -7.49 40.88
C GLY A 522 14.17 -8.58 41.89
N ALA A 523 12.91 -9.00 41.98
CA ALA A 523 12.50 -10.15 42.77
C ALA A 523 11.60 -11.06 41.95
N LEU A 524 11.72 -12.38 42.11
CA LEU A 524 10.86 -13.38 41.50
C LEU A 524 9.98 -14.01 42.61
N SER A 525 8.67 -13.90 42.45
CA SER A 525 7.69 -14.60 43.28
C SER A 525 7.12 -15.79 42.48
N VAL A 526 7.28 -16.97 43.06
CA VAL A 526 6.88 -18.24 42.43
C VAL A 526 5.55 -18.66 42.96
N ARG A 527 4.63 -19.05 42.10
CA ARG A 527 3.33 -19.62 42.48
C ARG A 527 3.44 -21.14 42.59
N ASN A 528 2.98 -21.71 43.72
CA ASN A 528 2.82 -23.15 43.86
C ASN A 528 1.66 -23.68 42.97
N VAL A 529 1.87 -23.77 41.68
CA VAL A 529 0.91 -24.37 40.73
C VAL A 529 1.64 -25.28 39.83
N GLN A 530 1.31 -26.57 39.89
CA GLN A 530 1.71 -27.57 38.90
C GLN A 530 0.98 -27.21 37.59
N LEU A 531 1.61 -26.46 36.72
CA LEU A 531 1.14 -26.20 35.38
C LEU A 531 2.20 -26.65 34.37
N ALA A 532 1.68 -27.32 33.36
CA ALA A 532 2.27 -27.81 32.11
C ALA A 532 3.76 -27.49 31.80
N GLU A 533 4.45 -28.51 31.52
CA GLU A 533 5.71 -28.80 30.80
C GLU A 533 6.88 -27.80 30.81
N LEU A 534 6.68 -26.47 30.80
CA LEU A 534 7.72 -25.46 31.06
C LEU A 534 7.25 -24.38 32.03
N ASP A 535 7.30 -24.68 33.31
CA ASP A 535 6.97 -23.75 34.37
C ASP A 535 8.26 -23.14 34.94
N ILE A 536 8.47 -21.85 34.70
CA ILE A 536 9.60 -21.09 35.28
C ILE A 536 9.54 -21.17 36.81
N GLY A 537 8.33 -21.27 37.39
CA GLY A 537 8.13 -21.49 38.81
C GLY A 537 8.71 -22.83 39.27
N THR A 538 8.43 -23.92 38.58
CA THR A 538 9.00 -25.25 38.84
C THR A 538 10.51 -25.26 38.63
N PHE A 539 11.00 -24.55 37.58
CA PHE A 539 12.45 -24.34 37.37
C PHE A 539 13.09 -23.64 38.56
N ALA A 540 12.53 -22.52 39.02
CA ALA A 540 13.04 -21.78 40.14
C ALA A 540 12.98 -22.62 41.42
N GLN A 541 11.90 -23.36 41.67
CA GLN A 541 11.76 -24.23 42.84
C GLN A 541 12.83 -25.32 42.87
N ARG A 542 13.11 -25.96 41.73
CA ARG A 542 14.15 -27.00 41.59
C ARG A 542 15.55 -26.42 41.73
N MET A 543 15.79 -25.23 41.21
CA MET A 543 17.09 -24.55 41.32
C MET A 543 17.42 -24.10 42.75
N PHE A 544 16.43 -23.70 43.55
CA PHE A 544 16.62 -23.17 44.87
C PHE A 544 16.35 -24.17 46.03
N GLN A 545 15.92 -25.42 45.67
CA GLN A 545 15.74 -26.54 46.61
C GLN A 545 15.07 -26.19 47.95
N GLY A 546 13.98 -25.44 47.91
CA GLY A 546 13.31 -25.06 49.16
C GLY A 546 11.87 -24.60 48.96
N LYS A 547 11.15 -24.52 50.02
CA LYS A 547 9.86 -23.79 50.06
C LYS A 547 10.19 -22.34 49.77
N LEU A 548 9.84 -21.87 48.55
CA LEU A 548 9.99 -20.47 48.13
C LEU A 548 8.81 -19.67 48.71
N ASP A 549 8.75 -19.56 50.04
CA ASP A 549 7.75 -18.77 50.73
C ASP A 549 8.06 -17.25 50.58
N GLU A 550 9.31 -16.92 50.22
CA GLU A 550 9.79 -15.55 49.96
C GLU A 550 10.21 -15.36 48.52
N PRO A 551 9.98 -14.18 47.93
CA PRO A 551 10.46 -13.88 46.59
C PRO A 551 11.99 -13.96 46.49
N VAL A 552 12.48 -14.63 45.44
CA VAL A 552 13.92 -14.74 45.16
C VAL A 552 14.45 -13.38 44.70
N GLN A 553 15.34 -12.78 45.51
CA GLN A 553 15.95 -11.51 45.18
C GLN A 553 17.06 -11.69 44.15
N ILE A 554 16.90 -11.04 42.99
CA ILE A 554 17.89 -10.96 41.95
C ILE A 554 18.66 -9.65 42.08
N ASN A 555 19.96 -9.71 42.19
CA ASN A 555 20.83 -8.55 42.16
C ASN A 555 21.13 -8.11 40.74
N CYS A 556 21.39 -9.07 39.85
CA CYS A 556 21.65 -8.87 38.46
C CYS A 556 21.36 -10.16 37.64
N GLY A 557 20.74 -10.05 36.47
CA GLY A 557 20.59 -11.12 35.50
C GLY A 557 21.16 -10.70 34.16
N LEU A 558 21.95 -11.55 33.53
CA LEU A 558 22.50 -11.36 32.21
C LEU A 558 22.33 -12.66 31.40
N ILE A 559 21.60 -12.56 30.27
CA ILE A 559 21.34 -13.69 29.38
C ILE A 559 21.80 -13.29 28.00
N GLY A 560 22.99 -13.80 27.60
CA GLY A 560 23.60 -13.54 26.31
C GLY A 560 23.70 -14.79 25.47
N PHE A 561 23.54 -14.63 24.15
CA PHE A 561 23.80 -15.67 23.16
C PHE A 561 24.55 -15.07 21.97
N THR A 562 25.58 -15.79 21.53
CA THR A 562 26.20 -15.58 20.22
C THR A 562 25.63 -16.58 19.24
N VAL A 563 25.15 -16.10 18.10
CA VAL A 563 24.50 -16.90 17.05
C VAL A 563 25.47 -17.07 15.88
N ARG A 564 25.68 -18.31 15.43
CA ARG A 564 26.46 -18.64 14.24
C ARG A 564 25.80 -19.74 13.44
N GLY A 565 25.46 -19.45 12.17
CA GLY A 565 24.77 -20.39 11.30
C GLY A 565 23.47 -20.92 11.92
N GLY A 566 22.67 -20.05 12.56
CA GLY A 566 21.40 -20.39 13.17
C GLY A 566 21.48 -21.13 14.52
N VAL A 567 22.69 -21.36 15.04
CA VAL A 567 22.89 -21.98 16.37
C VAL A 567 23.31 -20.90 17.34
N ALA A 568 22.54 -20.72 18.40
CA ALA A 568 22.76 -19.78 19.49
C ALA A 568 23.46 -20.47 20.65
N ALA A 569 24.63 -20.02 21.02
CA ALA A 569 25.38 -20.52 22.18
C ALA A 569 25.32 -19.50 23.33
N ALA A 570 25.15 -19.94 24.55
CA ALA A 570 25.19 -19.11 25.76
C ALA A 570 26.52 -18.35 25.88
N ASP A 571 26.44 -16.99 26.05
CA ASP A 571 27.60 -16.12 26.00
C ASP A 571 27.40 -14.81 26.80
N PRO A 572 27.46 -14.78 28.11
CA PRO A 572 27.13 -15.84 29.06
C PRO A 572 25.66 -15.83 29.46
N ILE A 573 25.20 -16.83 30.23
CA ILE A 573 23.98 -16.78 31.02
C ILE A 573 24.34 -16.77 32.48
N LEU A 574 24.06 -15.66 33.17
CA LEU A 574 24.38 -15.42 34.57
C LEU A 574 23.22 -14.76 35.29
N ILE A 575 22.81 -15.32 36.41
CA ILE A 575 21.79 -14.68 37.25
C ILE A 575 22.32 -14.68 38.67
N ASP A 576 22.65 -13.51 39.19
CA ASP A 576 23.07 -13.31 40.57
C ASP A 576 21.89 -13.08 41.46
N THR A 577 21.78 -13.88 42.50
CA THR A 577 20.75 -13.71 43.52
C THR A 577 21.40 -13.45 44.89
N ARG A 578 20.59 -13.08 45.87
CA ARG A 578 21.12 -12.88 47.21
C ARG A 578 21.85 -14.14 47.79
N LYS A 579 21.34 -15.33 47.43
CA LYS A 579 21.86 -16.61 48.02
C LYS A 579 22.79 -17.37 47.06
N ASN A 580 22.55 -17.31 45.76
CA ASN A 580 23.20 -18.15 44.73
C ASN A 580 23.58 -17.38 43.49
N VAL A 581 24.56 -17.89 42.75
CA VAL A 581 24.85 -17.50 41.37
C VAL A 581 24.44 -18.63 40.44
N ILE A 582 23.51 -18.36 39.49
CA ILE A 582 23.11 -19.30 38.50
C ILE A 582 23.90 -19.09 37.24
N VAL A 583 24.51 -20.15 36.75
CA VAL A 583 25.25 -20.16 35.48
C VAL A 583 24.55 -21.08 34.51
N GLY A 584 24.19 -20.54 33.32
CA GLY A 584 23.63 -21.31 32.21
C GLY A 584 24.66 -21.64 31.15
N ARG A 585 24.59 -22.85 30.57
CA ARG A 585 25.41 -23.32 29.46
C ARG A 585 24.54 -24.01 28.41
N GLY A 586 25.09 -24.21 27.20
CA GLY A 586 24.37 -24.80 26.08
C GLY A 586 23.82 -23.76 25.15
N GLY A 587 22.65 -24.01 24.57
CA GLY A 587 22.07 -23.10 23.61
C GLY A 587 20.78 -23.58 22.97
N PHE A 588 20.53 -23.06 21.82
CA PHE A 588 19.37 -23.46 20.99
C PHE A 588 19.68 -23.29 19.49
N SER A 589 18.90 -23.91 18.64
CA SER A 589 19.08 -23.88 17.20
C SER A 589 17.81 -23.43 16.51
N PHE A 590 17.89 -22.42 15.68
CA PHE A 590 16.81 -22.01 14.79
C PHE A 590 16.57 -22.99 13.63
N ARG A 591 17.57 -23.84 13.29
CA ARG A 591 17.48 -24.78 12.17
C ARG A 591 16.47 -25.90 12.42
N ASN A 592 16.51 -26.49 13.61
CA ASN A 592 15.68 -27.60 14.04
C ASN A 592 14.76 -27.23 15.20
N GLU A 593 14.80 -25.97 15.63
CA GLU A 593 14.02 -25.43 16.75
C GLU A 593 14.23 -26.20 18.05
N ALA A 594 15.42 -26.74 18.26
CA ALA A 594 15.77 -27.47 19.44
C ALA A 594 16.42 -26.58 20.50
N VAL A 595 16.14 -26.85 21.77
CA VAL A 595 16.76 -26.23 22.95
C VAL A 595 17.54 -27.28 23.72
N ASP A 596 18.71 -26.91 24.16
CA ASP A 596 19.55 -27.71 25.08
C ASP A 596 20.36 -26.75 25.98
N LEU A 597 19.76 -26.40 27.11
CA LEU A 597 20.31 -25.51 28.13
C LEU A 597 20.46 -26.25 29.45
N ALA A 598 21.59 -26.10 30.10
CA ALA A 598 21.85 -26.63 31.42
C ALA A 598 22.16 -25.49 32.37
N PHE A 599 21.57 -25.50 33.55
CA PHE A 599 21.70 -24.49 34.58
C PHE A 599 22.26 -25.11 35.88
N ARG A 600 23.22 -24.42 36.49
CA ARG A 600 23.76 -24.74 37.79
C ARG A 600 23.67 -23.54 38.70
N ALA A 601 23.27 -23.79 39.95
CA ALA A 601 23.27 -22.75 41.00
C ALA A 601 24.43 -23.03 41.96
N ASP A 602 25.33 -22.05 42.09
CA ASP A 602 26.46 -22.10 43.02
C ASP A 602 26.11 -21.21 44.26
N SER A 603 26.16 -21.81 45.45
CA SER A 603 25.84 -21.10 46.70
C SER A 603 26.97 -20.13 47.05
N LYS A 604 26.61 -18.91 47.48
CA LYS A 604 27.56 -17.88 47.99
C LYS A 604 28.09 -18.18 49.36
N LYS A 605 27.39 -19.02 50.15
CA LYS A 605 27.85 -19.48 51.47
C LYS A 605 28.41 -20.88 51.33
N PHE A 606 29.58 -21.10 51.92
CA PHE A 606 30.20 -22.44 51.97
C PHE A 606 29.30 -23.40 52.74
N SER A 607 28.83 -24.46 52.04
CA SER A 607 28.07 -25.55 52.63
C SER A 607 28.68 -26.87 52.18
N LEU A 608 29.06 -27.72 53.11
CA LEU A 608 29.63 -29.05 52.85
C LEU A 608 28.68 -29.99 52.07
N PHE A 609 27.39 -29.63 51.94
CA PHE A 609 26.35 -30.39 51.26
C PHE A 609 25.76 -29.69 50.03
N ALA A 610 26.42 -28.67 49.49
CA ALA A 610 25.89 -27.86 48.35
C ALA A 610 26.12 -28.50 46.98
N GLY A 611 25.94 -29.80 46.87
CA GLY A 611 25.87 -30.50 45.59
C GLY A 611 24.52 -30.36 44.97
N GLN A 612 24.16 -29.18 44.40
CA GLN A 612 22.90 -29.00 43.71
C GLN A 612 22.92 -29.73 42.35
N SER A 613 21.94 -30.59 42.13
CA SER A 613 21.77 -31.23 40.80
C SER A 613 21.48 -30.20 39.73
N PRO A 614 22.22 -30.15 38.62
CA PRO A 614 21.95 -29.24 37.55
C PRO A 614 20.56 -29.54 36.93
N VAL A 615 19.91 -28.49 36.49
CA VAL A 615 18.62 -28.57 35.80
C VAL A 615 18.83 -28.28 34.31
N SER A 616 18.24 -29.10 33.42
CA SER A 616 18.30 -28.85 32.00
C SER A 616 16.92 -28.47 31.43
N VAL A 617 16.96 -27.62 30.41
CA VAL A 617 15.85 -27.32 29.53
C VAL A 617 16.20 -27.88 28.17
N GLY A 618 15.52 -28.93 27.76
CA GLY A 618 15.73 -29.58 26.45
C GLY A 618 14.45 -29.72 25.66
N GLY A 619 14.53 -30.25 24.45
CA GLY A 619 13.40 -30.48 23.57
C GLY A 619 13.28 -29.46 22.45
N LEU A 620 12.07 -29.21 21.99
CA LEU A 620 11.79 -28.30 20.88
C LEU A 620 11.20 -26.97 21.38
N PHE A 621 11.32 -25.90 20.61
CA PHE A 621 10.72 -24.61 20.94
C PHE A 621 9.22 -24.71 21.23
N ALA A 622 8.51 -25.58 20.47
CA ALA A 622 7.10 -25.81 20.64
C ALA A 622 6.74 -26.66 21.88
N ALA A 623 7.69 -27.47 22.38
CA ALA A 623 7.48 -28.36 23.51
C ALA A 623 8.78 -28.52 24.33
N PRO A 624 9.25 -27.47 24.98
CA PRO A 624 10.46 -27.55 25.81
C PRO A 624 10.18 -28.33 27.09
N LYS A 625 11.15 -29.15 27.55
CA LYS A 625 11.04 -30.04 28.72
C LYS A 625 12.09 -29.69 29.77
N LEU A 626 11.66 -29.72 31.02
CA LEU A 626 12.54 -29.57 32.18
C LEU A 626 12.96 -30.94 32.72
N ASN A 627 14.25 -31.22 32.72
CA ASN A 627 14.81 -32.46 33.26
C ASN A 627 15.81 -32.17 34.37
N VAL A 628 15.89 -33.06 35.38
CA VAL A 628 17.01 -33.07 36.33
C VAL A 628 18.14 -33.88 35.70
N ILE A 629 19.28 -33.26 35.56
CA ILE A 629 20.45 -33.90 34.87
C ILE A 629 21.12 -34.86 35.83
N SER A 630 21.30 -36.13 35.43
CA SER A 630 22.24 -37.04 36.05
C SER A 630 23.69 -36.69 35.64
N LYS A 631 24.69 -37.06 36.47
CA LYS A 631 26.11 -36.79 36.21
C LYS A 631 26.60 -37.27 34.84
N ASP A 632 25.97 -38.35 34.31
CA ASP A 632 26.33 -38.94 33.01
C ASP A 632 25.86 -38.12 31.79
N LEU A 633 24.82 -37.31 31.93
CA LEU A 633 24.33 -36.43 30.86
C LEU A 633 25.22 -35.18 30.71
N LEU A 634 25.81 -34.70 31.80
CA LEU A 634 26.79 -33.58 31.75
C LEU A 634 28.03 -33.90 30.89
N ALA A 635 28.44 -35.13 30.84
CA ALA A 635 29.56 -35.58 30.00
C ALA A 635 29.19 -35.61 28.51
N ARG A 636 27.91 -35.87 28.16
CA ARG A 636 27.40 -35.94 26.78
C ARG A 636 27.05 -34.59 26.17
N VAL A 637 26.59 -33.61 26.97
CA VAL A 637 26.26 -32.25 26.50
C VAL A 637 27.51 -31.48 26.05
N GLY A 638 28.72 -31.83 26.59
CA GLY A 638 30.00 -31.28 26.14
C GLY A 638 30.48 -31.75 24.79
N SER A 639 29.94 -32.86 24.25
CA SER A 639 30.42 -33.50 23.01
C SER A 639 29.48 -33.41 21.81
N GLY A 640 28.20 -33.03 22.02
CA GLY A 640 27.16 -33.11 20.98
C GLY A 640 26.95 -31.85 20.12
N LEU A 641 27.24 -30.70 20.68
CA LEU A 641 27.18 -29.43 19.96
C LEU A 641 28.62 -28.89 19.90
N GLY A 642 29.34 -29.09 18.83
CA GLY A 642 30.67 -28.57 18.59
C GLY A 642 30.76 -27.03 18.55
N LEU A 643 30.19 -26.38 19.57
CA LEU A 643 30.14 -24.95 19.74
C LEU A 643 31.38 -24.50 20.50
N ALA A 644 32.37 -23.97 19.79
CA ALA A 644 33.39 -23.17 20.40
C ALA A 644 32.72 -21.98 21.11
N LEU A 645 32.73 -22.00 22.45
CA LEU A 645 32.31 -20.89 23.28
C LEU A 645 33.25 -19.72 23.03
N VAL A 646 32.82 -18.76 22.27
CA VAL A 646 33.54 -17.48 22.12
C VAL A 646 33.09 -16.60 23.27
N ALA A 647 33.97 -16.41 24.26
CA ALA A 647 33.69 -15.49 25.35
C ALA A 647 33.68 -14.05 24.82
N THR A 648 32.55 -13.45 24.84
CA THR A 648 32.43 -12.00 24.66
C THR A 648 32.69 -11.32 26.00
N PRO A 649 33.46 -10.24 26.07
CA PRO A 649 33.58 -9.45 27.29
C PRO A 649 32.20 -8.98 27.75
N VAL A 650 31.88 -9.19 29.01
CA VAL A 650 30.53 -8.87 29.54
C VAL A 650 30.20 -7.38 29.42
N ALA A 651 31.21 -6.51 29.52
CA ALA A 651 31.06 -5.08 29.22
C ALA A 651 30.56 -4.82 27.78
N GLY A 652 30.94 -5.69 26.83
CA GLY A 652 30.45 -5.63 25.45
C GLY A 652 29.00 -6.02 25.30
N ILE A 653 28.47 -6.89 26.17
CA ILE A 653 27.05 -7.28 26.17
C ILE A 653 26.19 -6.15 26.73
N LEU A 654 26.61 -5.52 27.81
CA LEU A 654 25.92 -4.37 28.39
C LEU A 654 25.90 -3.21 27.40
N ALA A 655 27.01 -2.92 26.74
CA ALA A 655 27.08 -1.90 25.70
C ALA A 655 26.26 -2.25 24.45
N PHE A 656 26.04 -3.52 24.18
CA PHE A 656 25.19 -3.98 23.07
C PHE A 656 23.70 -3.74 23.33
N VAL A 657 23.25 -3.93 24.56
CA VAL A 657 21.84 -3.75 24.95
C VAL A 657 21.50 -2.27 25.09
N ASP A 658 22.42 -1.47 25.68
CA ASP A 658 22.20 -0.03 25.85
C ASP A 658 23.53 0.73 25.94
N VAL A 659 23.76 1.63 25.02
CA VAL A 659 25.00 2.43 24.94
C VAL A 659 25.10 3.43 26.14
N GLY A 660 23.97 3.78 26.78
CA GLY A 660 23.89 4.76 27.87
C GLY A 660 24.02 4.20 29.27
N ASP A 661 23.55 2.98 29.50
CA ASP A 661 23.35 2.41 30.86
C ASP A 661 24.49 1.49 31.36
N ALA A 662 25.54 1.29 30.58
CA ALA A 662 26.68 0.43 30.97
C ALA A 662 27.36 0.89 32.27
N LYS A 663 27.07 2.09 32.77
CA LYS A 663 27.64 2.65 34.00
C LYS A 663 26.76 2.45 35.25
N SER A 664 25.48 2.07 35.10
CA SER A 664 24.48 2.11 36.18
C SER A 664 24.05 0.74 36.71
N THR A 665 24.58 -0.38 36.16
CA THR A 665 24.18 -1.71 36.62
C THR A 665 25.00 -2.18 37.81
N ALA A 666 24.36 -2.54 38.92
CA ALA A 666 24.94 -3.22 40.04
C ALA A 666 25.49 -4.64 39.75
N CYS A 667 25.80 -4.90 38.48
CA CYS A 667 26.31 -6.18 37.98
C CYS A 667 27.81 -6.32 38.09
N GLY A 668 28.54 -5.29 38.55
CA GLY A 668 30.02 -5.32 38.67
C GLY A 668 30.58 -6.51 39.44
N PRO A 669 30.10 -6.79 40.68
CA PRO A 669 30.61 -7.91 41.50
C PRO A 669 30.31 -9.30 40.87
N VAL A 670 29.17 -9.43 40.18
CA VAL A 670 28.81 -10.68 39.47
C VAL A 670 29.70 -10.89 38.26
N LEU A 671 30.03 -9.81 37.58
CA LEU A 671 30.93 -9.80 36.44
C LEU A 671 32.34 -10.19 36.84
N ALA A 672 32.83 -9.78 38.00
CA ALA A 672 34.10 -10.19 38.55
C ALA A 672 34.14 -11.70 38.92
N GLY A 673 33.08 -12.20 39.59
CA GLY A 673 32.98 -13.61 39.99
C GLY A 673 32.74 -14.55 38.77
N ALA A 674 31.95 -14.10 37.79
CA ALA A 674 31.73 -14.82 36.54
C ALA A 674 32.96 -14.89 35.66
N THR A 675 33.84 -13.90 35.74
CA THR A 675 35.06 -13.84 34.97
C THR A 675 35.99 -15.03 35.32
N ALA A 676 36.05 -15.41 36.57
CA ALA A 676 36.87 -16.56 37.01
C ALA A 676 36.35 -17.91 36.45
N ALA A 677 35.02 -18.10 36.36
CA ALA A 677 34.40 -19.32 35.81
C ALA A 677 34.32 -19.33 34.29
N ALA A 678 34.14 -18.16 33.65
CA ALA A 678 34.07 -18.01 32.19
C ALA A 678 35.45 -17.91 31.52
N GLN A 679 36.50 -17.64 32.27
CA GLN A 679 37.86 -17.55 31.75
C GLN A 679 38.52 -18.92 31.49
N ARG A 680 37.84 -20.02 31.82
CA ARG A 680 38.37 -21.36 31.60
C ARG A 680 37.59 -22.08 30.47
N THR A 681 38.33 -22.74 29.62
CA THR A 681 37.79 -23.68 28.63
C THR A 681 37.11 -24.87 29.33
N THR A 682 36.31 -25.65 28.62
CA THR A 682 35.74 -26.92 29.14
C THR A 682 36.77 -27.89 29.66
N LYS A 683 38.06 -27.70 29.28
CA LYS A 683 39.20 -28.49 29.74
C LYS A 683 39.95 -27.83 30.94
N GLY A 684 39.39 -26.77 31.54
CA GLY A 684 39.98 -26.10 32.68
C GLY A 684 41.15 -25.16 32.36
N GLN A 685 41.53 -25.04 31.09
CA GLN A 685 42.60 -24.14 30.64
C GLN A 685 42.13 -22.67 30.60
N PRO A 686 43.00 -21.71 30.90
CA PRO A 686 42.67 -20.30 30.67
C PRO A 686 42.29 -20.05 29.20
N ARG A 687 41.37 -19.16 28.98
CA ARG A 687 40.96 -18.78 27.62
C ARG A 687 41.81 -17.60 27.14
N ASP A 688 42.45 -17.73 26.01
CA ASP A 688 43.29 -16.68 25.40
C ASP A 688 42.47 -15.47 24.88
N ASP A 689 41.19 -15.68 24.64
CA ASP A 689 40.26 -14.64 24.21
C ASP A 689 39.66 -13.83 25.38
N VAL A 690 39.91 -14.22 26.61
CA VAL A 690 39.43 -13.58 27.84
C VAL A 690 40.63 -12.92 28.53
N GLY A 691 40.68 -11.61 28.61
CA GLY A 691 41.76 -10.92 29.29
C GLY A 691 42.29 -9.70 28.56
N HIS A 692 42.16 -9.62 27.26
CA HIS A 692 42.39 -8.39 26.52
C HIS A 692 41.12 -7.49 26.59
N GLY A 693 41.04 -6.69 27.66
CA GLY A 693 39.85 -5.85 27.89
C GLY A 693 38.74 -6.53 28.65
N THR A 694 39.01 -7.57 29.43
CA THR A 694 38.02 -8.28 30.24
C THR A 694 37.65 -7.52 31.50
N THR A 695 36.44 -7.79 31.93
CA THR A 695 35.76 -7.18 33.09
C THR A 695 36.43 -7.41 34.44
N ALA A 696 37.33 -8.36 34.58
CA ALA A 696 38.15 -8.51 35.80
C ALA A 696 39.02 -7.27 36.08
N LYS A 697 39.40 -6.53 35.03
CA LYS A 697 40.08 -5.24 35.14
C LYS A 697 39.15 -4.04 35.05
N ALA A 698 37.87 -4.25 34.78
CA ALA A 698 36.89 -3.18 34.71
C ALA A 698 36.48 -2.67 36.10
N GLU A 699 36.73 -3.43 37.15
CA GLU A 699 36.47 -2.96 38.54
C GLU A 699 37.29 -1.73 38.88
N ASP A 700 38.50 -1.60 38.38
CA ASP A 700 39.37 -0.45 38.66
C ASP A 700 39.06 0.79 37.79
N GLY A 701 38.14 0.73 36.88
CA GLY A 701 37.71 1.83 35.96
C GLY A 701 38.83 2.51 35.19
N LYS A 702 40.07 2.31 35.59
CA LYS A 702 41.26 2.95 35.02
C LYS A 702 41.88 2.22 33.81
N THR A 703 41.68 0.90 33.74
CA THR A 703 42.27 0.09 32.65
C THR A 703 41.46 0.16 31.36
N ASN A 704 40.12 0.27 31.44
CA ASN A 704 39.29 0.43 30.26
C ASN A 704 39.46 1.79 29.58
N ALA A 705 39.82 2.85 30.33
CA ALA A 705 40.08 4.16 29.78
C ALA A 705 41.40 4.22 28.99
N ALA A 706 42.40 3.46 29.41
CA ALA A 706 43.70 3.37 28.73
C ALA A 706 43.65 2.55 27.44
N GLU A 707 42.91 1.42 27.44
CA GLU A 707 42.69 0.62 26.21
C GLU A 707 41.80 1.32 25.20
N LYS A 708 40.75 2.05 25.63
CA LYS A 708 39.95 2.88 24.74
C LYS A 708 40.76 4.02 24.11
N LYS A 709 41.72 4.60 24.83
CA LYS A 709 42.65 5.60 24.26
C LYS A 709 43.61 4.98 23.25
N GLY A 710 44.10 3.74 23.48
CA GLY A 710 44.97 3.02 22.53
C GLY A 710 44.24 2.63 21.24
N GLN A 711 42.98 2.18 21.33
CA GLN A 711 42.16 1.88 20.17
C GLN A 711 41.73 3.14 19.40
N ARG A 712 41.45 4.26 20.09
CA ARG A 712 41.18 5.54 19.42
C ARG A 712 42.38 6.10 18.67
N LYS A 713 43.60 5.90 19.20
CA LYS A 713 44.81 6.32 18.48
C LYS A 713 45.11 5.46 17.24
N LYS A 714 44.75 4.17 17.23
CA LYS A 714 44.87 3.32 16.04
C LYS A 714 43.80 3.61 15.00
N PHE A 715 42.63 4.07 15.43
CA PHE A 715 41.52 4.40 14.50
C PHE A 715 41.73 5.77 13.80
N LEU A 716 42.45 6.69 14.48
CA LEU A 716 42.75 8.03 13.92
C LEU A 716 44.06 8.04 13.11
N GLY A 717 44.82 6.92 13.06
CA GLY A 717 46.03 6.76 12.27
C GLY A 717 45.84 6.14 10.89
N ILE A 718 44.60 5.97 10.43
CA ILE A 718 44.24 5.45 9.11
C ILE A 718 43.47 6.48 8.27
N PHE A 719 43.45 7.73 8.69
CA PHE A 719 43.01 8.83 7.81
C PHE A 719 44.18 9.77 7.64
#